data_14cdb08d44c817c2270f11ed919fe9b8
#
_entry.id   14cdb08d44c817c2270f11ed919fe9b8
#
_cell.length_a   1.000
_cell.length_b   1.000
_cell.length_c   1.000
_cell.angle_alpha   90.00
_cell.angle_beta   90.00
_cell.angle_gamma   90.00
#
_symmetry.space_group_name_H-M   'P 1'
#
loop_
_entity.id
_entity.type
_entity.pdbx_description
1 polymer ?
#
loop_
_entity_poly.entity_id
_entity_poly.type
_entity_poly.pdbx_seq_one_letter_code
_entity_poly.pdbx_strand_id
1 'polypeptide(L)'
;MTRKTDVAALAPRSRPVAERDGDASRNERAAWRVGLVLCCLSLLSALGGSSASALDIVDVRWGFNGKVAPNRFNLLSVQVQNPTPQPFDGEITARKALGGAGFVDAPVIERVTLAPFSQPTWVRFYVYITGDGWGNSTSNENWKLSWRGGNFDVPVPRVAKYQRVVLSDSSGMLRKGGAFKQMPDELFPPFVTATDALQVVAIDHEPRQWSPGQKDALLDWLQLGGTVLMVHGINGKFPEFTGTLSVLNSPVEDGRHGAGRVMRLPRAASTIDADEARQILAGLPKNHVGPNEKPEDLIDLVDPTLSTQINNGNAYSEGADPFHSSSFLGQLKQMTKPDHNWLLLHFMFLVYIAMIFPGCYILGKKYADFRVVYAGLLGTVLLFSILFSVVGQRGYGESTAVHSVAIARPLPNGSMDVSAWSNVFVTGGARYDVRHNGLGTLYSTCNQAESVNGTITNGAEALFNVDIPPFSNREFAHRIKLPGPGPKLKVESIQMEEGRLAQLSLSVEGIKPEDVEPTQFLLLGNRFYSLTWREGLLHLASDAGDATALLQLQQSQQWSNNNYSYGYDPYNQKSVQTPKDRFTLMFRPLLSRSLNVGREREAQQVQLPPDIVRVYLYAKMPPEFAVQNAKLGKQEGEVLYCIDVPLRESPSP
;
A
#
# COMPACT_ATOMS: atom_id res chain seq x y z
N MET A 1 -39.29 -10.37 43.99
CA MET A 1 -40.05 -11.60 44.30
C MET A 1 -39.04 -12.72 44.47
N THR A 2 -38.85 -13.06 45.71
CA THR A 2 -37.96 -14.06 46.30
C THR A 2 -38.52 -15.47 46.18
N ARG A 3 -37.70 -16.45 45.89
CA ARG A 3 -37.91 -17.82 46.32
C ARG A 3 -36.59 -18.52 46.63
N LYS A 4 -36.33 -18.65 47.93
CA LYS A 4 -35.43 -19.62 48.56
C LYS A 4 -36.06 -21.02 48.48
N THR A 5 -35.25 -22.03 48.26
CA THR A 5 -35.58 -23.41 48.68
C THR A 5 -34.36 -24.04 49.33
N ASP A 6 -34.48 -24.22 50.63
CA ASP A 6 -33.65 -25.06 51.47
C ASP A 6 -33.89 -26.54 51.16
N VAL A 7 -32.85 -27.37 51.13
CA VAL A 7 -32.97 -28.83 51.30
C VAL A 7 -31.88 -29.29 52.26
N ALA A 8 -32.41 -30.03 53.25
CA ALA A 8 -31.80 -30.45 54.46
C ALA A 8 -30.81 -31.62 54.34
N ALA A 9 -29.99 -31.66 55.36
CA ALA A 9 -28.98 -32.65 55.68
C ALA A 9 -29.60 -34.06 55.98
N LEU A 10 -28.88 -35.11 55.63
CA LEU A 10 -28.98 -36.44 56.19
C LEU A 10 -27.57 -37.02 56.36
N ALA A 11 -27.20 -37.21 57.62
CA ALA A 11 -26.06 -37.99 58.07
C ALA A 11 -26.40 -39.49 58.16
N PRO A 12 -25.48 -40.39 57.96
CA PRO A 12 -25.49 -41.69 58.56
C PRO A 12 -24.29 -42.06 59.41
N ARG A 13 -24.58 -42.45 60.57
CA ARG A 13 -24.08 -43.41 61.57
C ARG A 13 -22.74 -44.11 61.30
N SER A 14 -21.90 -43.97 62.29
CA SER A 14 -20.70 -44.72 62.63
C SER A 14 -20.96 -46.22 62.93
N ARG A 15 -20.05 -47.09 62.51
CA ARG A 15 -19.71 -48.36 63.12
C ARG A 15 -18.21 -48.56 63.18
N PRO A 16 -17.69 -49.13 64.26
CA PRO A 16 -16.27 -49.36 64.45
C PRO A 16 -15.86 -50.72 63.96
N VAL A 17 -14.69 -50.90 63.37
CA VAL A 17 -14.05 -52.21 63.23
C VAL A 17 -12.50 -52.06 63.23
N ALA A 18 -11.95 -52.69 64.28
CA ALA A 18 -10.73 -53.44 64.40
C ALA A 18 -9.40 -52.91 63.78
N GLU A 19 -8.47 -52.74 64.68
CA GLU A 19 -7.02 -52.75 64.52
C GLU A 19 -6.55 -53.88 63.62
N ARG A 20 -5.63 -53.51 62.73
CA ARG A 20 -4.61 -54.42 62.17
C ARG A 20 -3.33 -53.64 61.97
N ASP A 21 -2.41 -53.88 62.92
CA ASP A 21 -0.99 -53.56 62.77
C ASP A 21 -0.39 -54.27 61.56
N GLY A 22 0.34 -53.52 60.74
CA GLY A 22 1.19 -54.12 59.71
C GLY A 22 1.19 -53.43 58.36
N ASP A 23 1.55 -52.15 58.26
CA ASP A 23 2.00 -51.60 56.98
C ASP A 23 2.74 -50.23 57.11
N ALA A 24 3.47 -50.00 58.17
CA ALA A 24 4.25 -48.76 58.36
C ALA A 24 5.42 -48.63 57.37
N SER A 25 5.95 -49.75 56.84
CA SER A 25 7.11 -49.74 55.96
C SER A 25 6.83 -49.52 54.47
N ARG A 26 5.59 -49.66 54.05
CA ARG A 26 5.18 -49.42 52.65
C ARG A 26 4.85 -47.98 52.34
N ASN A 27 4.28 -47.26 53.30
CA ASN A 27 3.89 -45.88 53.11
C ASN A 27 5.10 -44.91 53.09
N GLU A 28 6.17 -45.19 53.84
CA GLU A 28 7.39 -44.34 53.77
C GLU A 28 8.06 -44.38 52.41
N ARG A 29 8.12 -45.55 51.73
CA ARG A 29 8.72 -45.67 50.39
C ARG A 29 7.83 -45.04 49.32
N ALA A 30 6.53 -44.98 49.49
CA ALA A 30 5.60 -44.28 48.61
C ALA A 30 5.73 -42.75 48.78
N ALA A 31 5.80 -42.26 50.03
CA ALA A 31 6.03 -40.84 50.33
C ALA A 31 7.35 -40.31 49.82
N TRP A 32 8.44 -41.10 49.90
CA TRP A 32 9.73 -40.75 49.34
C TRP A 32 9.74 -40.68 47.78
N ARG A 33 9.00 -41.58 47.10
CA ARG A 33 8.84 -41.56 45.64
C ARG A 33 8.01 -40.37 45.16
N VAL A 34 6.94 -40.02 45.87
CA VAL A 34 6.12 -38.83 45.58
C VAL A 34 6.93 -37.54 45.84
N GLY A 35 7.70 -37.48 46.93
CA GLY A 35 8.60 -36.37 47.22
C GLY A 35 9.67 -36.17 46.17
N LEU A 36 10.27 -37.28 45.66
CA LEU A 36 11.28 -37.21 44.60
C LEU A 36 10.71 -36.80 43.25
N VAL A 37 9.49 -37.24 42.91
CA VAL A 37 8.78 -36.84 41.70
C VAL A 37 8.37 -35.34 41.79
N LEU A 38 7.89 -34.89 42.93
CA LEU A 38 7.60 -33.48 43.16
C LEU A 38 8.84 -32.59 43.14
N CYS A 39 9.97 -33.07 43.66
CA CYS A 39 11.24 -32.38 43.58
C CYS A 39 11.81 -32.36 42.16
N CYS A 40 11.64 -33.42 41.37
CA CYS A 40 11.99 -33.47 39.95
C CYS A 40 11.07 -32.55 39.11
N LEU A 41 9.77 -32.52 39.41
CA LEU A 41 8.82 -31.60 38.77
C LEU A 41 9.09 -30.13 39.13
N SER A 42 9.46 -29.85 40.37
CA SER A 42 9.85 -28.47 40.77
C SER A 42 11.22 -28.07 40.21
N LEU A 43 12.17 -29.00 40.06
CA LEU A 43 13.43 -28.77 39.34
C LEU A 43 13.20 -28.62 37.83
N LEU A 44 12.29 -29.35 37.22
CA LEU A 44 11.91 -29.18 35.82
C LEU A 44 11.13 -27.86 35.60
N SER A 45 10.31 -27.43 36.54
CA SER A 45 9.66 -26.11 36.47
C SER A 45 10.63 -24.94 36.79
N ALA A 46 11.67 -25.16 37.59
CA ALA A 46 12.74 -24.17 37.81
C ALA A 46 13.72 -24.10 36.63
N LEU A 47 13.84 -25.17 35.85
CA LEU A 47 14.57 -25.21 34.58
C LEU A 47 13.71 -24.70 33.39
N GLY A 48 12.40 -24.52 33.59
CA GLY A 48 11.54 -23.72 32.72
C GLY A 48 11.86 -22.23 32.93
N GLY A 49 13.13 -21.89 32.66
CA GLY A 49 13.57 -20.51 32.70
C GLY A 49 12.65 -19.66 31.83
N SER A 50 12.21 -18.54 32.38
CA SER A 50 11.65 -17.45 31.58
C SER A 50 12.46 -17.40 30.28
N SER A 51 11.82 -17.71 29.18
CA SER A 51 12.46 -17.58 27.86
C SER A 51 12.86 -16.12 27.75
N ALA A 52 14.14 -15.83 28.04
CA ALA A 52 14.70 -14.52 27.79
C ALA A 52 14.32 -14.17 26.35
N SER A 53 13.75 -13.01 26.14
CA SER A 53 13.42 -12.53 24.80
C SER A 53 14.66 -12.73 23.94
N ALA A 54 14.55 -13.50 22.87
CA ALA A 54 15.67 -13.78 21.98
C ALA A 54 16.16 -12.53 21.25
N LEU A 55 15.40 -11.43 21.31
CA LEU A 55 15.72 -10.15 20.69
C LEU A 55 15.32 -8.99 21.60
N ASP A 56 16.17 -7.98 21.63
CA ASP A 56 15.86 -6.66 22.19
C ASP A 56 15.66 -5.65 21.06
N ILE A 57 14.62 -4.83 21.20
CA ILE A 57 14.37 -3.68 20.31
C ILE A 57 15.04 -2.45 20.95
N VAL A 58 16.05 -1.93 20.27
CA VAL A 58 16.87 -0.80 20.76
C VAL A 58 16.28 0.54 20.34
N ASP A 59 15.87 0.68 19.08
CA ASP A 59 15.29 1.91 18.52
C ASP A 59 14.25 1.57 17.45
N VAL A 60 13.28 2.45 17.27
CA VAL A 60 12.24 2.33 16.23
C VAL A 60 12.03 3.68 15.58
N ARG A 61 12.10 3.72 14.26
CA ARG A 61 11.93 4.94 13.47
C ARG A 61 10.90 4.76 12.36
N TRP A 62 9.95 5.68 12.34
CA TRP A 62 8.97 5.77 11.28
C TRP A 62 9.44 6.68 10.15
N GLY A 63 9.24 6.24 8.91
CA GLY A 63 9.54 7.02 7.71
C GLY A 63 10.99 7.55 7.71
N PHE A 64 11.17 8.65 7.02
CA PHE A 64 12.49 9.30 6.90
C PHE A 64 12.76 10.30 8.05
N ASN A 65 11.71 10.93 8.56
CA ASN A 65 11.81 12.00 9.57
C ASN A 65 11.00 11.71 10.85
N GLY A 66 10.61 10.47 11.09
CA GLY A 66 9.79 10.04 12.24
C GLY A 66 8.29 10.22 12.02
N LYS A 67 7.88 10.47 10.78
CA LYS A 67 6.48 10.60 10.37
C LYS A 67 6.16 9.62 9.24
N VAL A 68 4.87 9.42 8.98
CA VAL A 68 4.37 8.57 7.90
C VAL A 68 3.46 9.36 6.97
N ALA A 69 3.45 9.01 5.69
CA ALA A 69 2.50 9.55 4.74
C ALA A 69 1.34 8.57 4.54
N PRO A 70 0.09 9.03 4.66
CA PRO A 70 -1.07 8.17 4.49
C PRO A 70 -1.25 7.74 3.02
N ASN A 71 -1.92 6.62 2.82
CA ASN A 71 -2.16 6.01 1.51
C ASN A 71 -0.90 5.71 0.69
N ARG A 72 0.20 5.42 1.38
CA ARG A 72 1.51 5.16 0.78
C ARG A 72 2.28 4.09 1.53
N PHE A 73 3.27 3.53 0.84
CA PHE A 73 4.28 2.71 1.50
C PHE A 73 5.23 3.61 2.30
N ASN A 74 5.45 3.23 3.54
CA ASN A 74 6.34 3.92 4.48
C ASN A 74 7.40 2.96 5.00
N LEU A 75 8.55 3.51 5.33
CA LEU A 75 9.63 2.79 5.96
C LEU A 75 9.38 2.70 7.48
N LEU A 76 9.48 1.51 8.04
CA LEU A 76 9.57 1.26 9.47
C LEU A 76 10.94 0.63 9.73
N SER A 77 11.87 1.40 10.28
CA SER A 77 13.21 0.93 10.63
C SER A 77 13.24 0.55 12.11
N VAL A 78 13.64 -0.69 12.39
CA VAL A 78 13.71 -1.25 13.73
C VAL A 78 15.13 -1.68 14.01
N GLN A 79 15.74 -1.13 15.06
CA GLN A 79 17.06 -1.54 15.48
C GLN A 79 16.93 -2.69 16.47
N VAL A 80 17.45 -3.85 16.08
CA VAL A 80 17.35 -5.09 16.85
C VAL A 80 18.72 -5.55 17.31
N GLN A 81 18.78 -6.20 18.46
CA GLN A 81 19.99 -6.78 19.02
C GLN A 81 19.68 -8.15 19.60
N ASN A 82 20.60 -9.10 19.44
CA ASN A 82 20.53 -10.37 20.12
C ASN A 82 21.41 -10.35 21.39
N PRO A 83 20.82 -10.22 22.58
CA PRO A 83 21.57 -10.20 23.84
C PRO A 83 21.94 -11.60 24.34
N THR A 84 21.52 -12.65 23.65
CA THR A 84 21.66 -14.05 24.09
C THR A 84 22.94 -14.70 23.56
N PRO A 85 23.47 -15.75 24.22
CA PRO A 85 24.63 -16.50 23.74
C PRO A 85 24.32 -17.42 22.56
N GLN A 86 23.06 -17.52 22.15
CA GLN A 86 22.65 -18.35 21.00
C GLN A 86 22.35 -17.46 19.79
N PRO A 87 22.68 -17.88 18.57
CA PRO A 87 22.32 -17.13 17.38
C PRO A 87 20.80 -17.09 17.22
N PHE A 88 20.28 -15.95 16.79
CA PHE A 88 18.89 -15.83 16.38
C PHE A 88 18.82 -15.99 14.85
N ASP A 89 18.06 -16.99 14.39
CA ASP A 89 17.66 -17.14 13.00
C ASP A 89 16.15 -17.32 12.96
N GLY A 90 15.45 -16.31 12.49
CA GLY A 90 13.99 -16.31 12.53
C GLY A 90 13.37 -15.14 11.80
N GLU A 91 12.07 -15.08 11.90
CA GLU A 91 11.24 -14.05 11.28
C GLU A 91 10.76 -13.07 12.33
N ILE A 92 10.85 -11.78 11.99
CA ILE A 92 10.16 -10.71 12.70
C ILE A 92 8.96 -10.32 11.85
N THR A 93 7.79 -10.33 12.47
CA THR A 93 6.52 -10.06 11.81
C THR A 93 5.96 -8.72 12.29
N ALA A 94 5.70 -7.80 11.37
CA ALA A 94 4.99 -6.55 11.63
C ALA A 94 3.51 -6.72 11.29
N ARG A 95 2.64 -6.50 12.28
CA ARG A 95 1.18 -6.62 12.15
C ARG A 95 0.49 -5.32 12.47
N LYS A 96 -0.48 -4.97 11.65
CA LYS A 96 -1.37 -3.83 11.89
C LYS A 96 -2.57 -4.27 12.74
N ALA A 97 -2.89 -3.48 13.75
CA ALA A 97 -4.10 -3.64 14.56
C ALA A 97 -4.92 -2.36 14.50
N LEU A 98 -6.23 -2.51 14.36
CA LEU A 98 -7.18 -1.40 14.52
C LEU A 98 -7.89 -1.53 15.87
N GLY A 99 -8.03 -0.42 16.56
CA GLY A 99 -8.70 -0.38 17.86
C GLY A 99 -10.08 -1.03 17.79
N GLY A 100 -10.27 -2.12 18.53
CA GLY A 100 -11.53 -2.88 18.58
C GLY A 100 -11.72 -3.97 17.52
N ALA A 101 -11.04 -3.91 16.38
CA ALA A 101 -11.15 -4.90 15.29
C ALA A 101 -10.08 -6.01 15.36
N GLY A 102 -9.08 -5.88 16.24
CA GLY A 102 -7.97 -6.81 16.33
C GLY A 102 -6.95 -6.60 15.21
N PHE A 103 -6.23 -7.67 14.82
CA PHE A 103 -5.28 -7.60 13.72
C PHE A 103 -6.01 -7.59 12.38
N VAL A 104 -5.60 -6.66 11.52
CA VAL A 104 -6.10 -6.47 10.16
C VAL A 104 -4.95 -6.59 9.18
N ASP A 105 -5.25 -6.68 7.89
CA ASP A 105 -4.29 -6.89 6.82
C ASP A 105 -3.48 -8.21 6.90
N ALA A 106 -2.71 -8.47 5.86
CA ALA A 106 -1.69 -9.52 5.88
C ALA A 106 -0.43 -9.00 6.60
N PRO A 107 0.15 -9.78 7.52
CA PRO A 107 1.37 -9.41 8.21
C PRO A 107 2.55 -9.29 7.24
N VAL A 108 3.42 -8.30 7.49
CA VAL A 108 4.70 -8.14 6.79
C VAL A 108 5.79 -8.86 7.57
N ILE A 109 6.54 -9.71 6.89
CA ILE A 109 7.57 -10.57 7.49
C ILE A 109 8.94 -10.18 6.93
N GLU A 110 9.91 -10.05 7.85
CA GLU A 110 11.33 -9.92 7.52
C GLU A 110 12.13 -11.02 8.21
N ARG A 111 12.97 -11.71 7.44
CA ARG A 111 13.86 -12.74 7.97
C ARG A 111 15.16 -12.10 8.46
N VAL A 112 15.53 -12.43 9.69
CA VAL A 112 16.70 -11.84 10.36
C VAL A 112 17.56 -12.92 10.95
N THR A 113 18.87 -12.85 10.68
CA THR A 113 19.88 -13.70 11.27
C THR A 113 20.85 -12.83 12.06
N LEU A 114 20.94 -13.04 13.38
CA LEU A 114 21.82 -12.29 14.27
C LEU A 114 22.76 -13.25 15.01
N ALA A 115 24.04 -12.89 15.04
CA ALA A 115 25.03 -13.62 15.83
C ALA A 115 24.73 -13.52 17.34
N PRO A 116 25.24 -14.41 18.17
CA PRO A 116 25.22 -14.26 19.62
C PRO A 116 25.83 -12.91 20.03
N PHE A 117 25.20 -12.22 20.99
CA PHE A 117 25.66 -10.91 21.48
C PHE A 117 25.93 -9.90 20.37
N SER A 118 25.06 -9.89 19.33
CA SER A 118 25.25 -9.03 18.16
C SER A 118 25.21 -7.54 18.55
N GLN A 119 25.90 -6.74 17.75
CA GLN A 119 25.70 -5.29 17.78
C GLN A 119 24.29 -4.94 17.26
N PRO A 120 23.69 -3.83 17.70
CA PRO A 120 22.41 -3.37 17.16
C PRO A 120 22.44 -3.23 15.65
N THR A 121 21.49 -3.87 14.97
CA THR A 121 21.39 -3.94 13.51
C THR A 121 20.02 -3.45 13.05
N TRP A 122 19.96 -2.68 11.98
CA TRP A 122 18.72 -2.17 11.43
C TRP A 122 18.02 -3.19 10.55
N VAL A 123 16.76 -3.47 10.89
CA VAL A 123 15.80 -4.23 10.09
C VAL A 123 14.76 -3.26 9.53
N ARG A 124 14.45 -3.38 8.23
CA ARG A 124 13.57 -2.46 7.53
C ARG A 124 12.30 -3.16 7.10
N PHE A 125 11.16 -2.64 7.52
CA PHE A 125 9.85 -3.06 7.04
C PHE A 125 9.29 -1.97 6.14
N TYR A 126 8.75 -2.38 5.01
CA TYR A 126 8.00 -1.49 4.12
C TYR A 126 6.52 -1.77 4.32
N VAL A 127 5.83 -0.84 4.97
CA VAL A 127 4.45 -1.02 5.40
C VAL A 127 3.55 0.04 4.78
N TYR A 128 2.32 -0.33 4.46
CA TYR A 128 1.35 0.60 3.91
C TYR A 128 0.51 1.19 5.02
N ILE A 129 0.52 2.51 5.12
CA ILE A 129 -0.32 3.24 6.07
C ILE A 129 -1.60 3.64 5.35
N THR A 130 -2.74 3.19 5.84
CA THR A 130 -4.04 3.57 5.30
C THR A 130 -4.43 4.92 5.87
N GLY A 131 -4.84 5.85 5.01
CA GLY A 131 -5.44 7.10 5.46
C GLY A 131 -6.88 6.84 5.89
N ASP A 132 -7.22 7.20 7.11
CA ASP A 132 -8.59 7.06 7.59
C ASP A 132 -9.53 8.00 6.85
N GLY A 133 -10.57 7.44 6.23
CA GLY A 133 -11.70 8.20 5.70
C GLY A 133 -12.53 8.92 6.77
N TRP A 134 -12.20 8.74 8.04
CA TRP A 134 -12.93 9.24 9.20
C TRP A 134 -12.06 10.23 10.00
N GLY A 135 -11.70 11.32 9.38
CA GLY A 135 -11.12 12.51 10.02
C GLY A 135 -10.16 12.22 11.19
N ASN A 136 -8.92 12.59 11.04
CA ASN A 136 -7.94 12.86 12.09
C ASN A 136 -7.18 11.74 12.77
N SER A 137 -7.36 10.48 12.45
CA SER A 137 -6.65 9.51 13.28
C SER A 137 -6.08 8.31 12.55
N THR A 138 -4.81 8.40 12.12
CA THR A 138 -3.90 7.25 12.24
C THR A 138 -3.80 6.77 13.69
N SER A 139 -4.41 7.50 14.63
CA SER A 139 -4.47 7.17 16.05
C SER A 139 -5.11 5.81 16.35
N ASN A 140 -5.79 5.20 15.39
CA ASN A 140 -6.37 3.87 15.54
C ASN A 140 -5.53 2.76 14.89
N GLU A 141 -4.54 3.11 14.06
CA GLU A 141 -3.61 2.11 13.51
C GLU A 141 -2.45 1.89 14.50
N ASN A 142 -2.50 0.77 15.19
CA ASN A 142 -1.41 0.32 16.04
C ASN A 142 -0.62 -0.76 15.30
N TRP A 143 0.68 -0.73 15.46
CA TRP A 143 1.57 -1.73 14.87
C TRP A 143 2.24 -2.54 15.97
N LYS A 144 2.33 -3.84 15.75
CA LYS A 144 2.97 -4.75 16.68
C LYS A 144 4.01 -5.60 15.95
N LEU A 145 5.21 -5.61 16.49
CA LEU A 145 6.23 -6.56 16.07
C LEU A 145 6.11 -7.83 16.91
N SER A 146 6.30 -8.98 16.29
CA SER A 146 6.31 -10.27 16.97
C SER A 146 7.37 -11.19 16.37
N TRP A 147 8.02 -11.96 17.22
CA TRP A 147 9.02 -12.96 16.86
C TRP A 147 8.92 -14.14 17.81
N ARG A 148 9.65 -15.19 17.53
CA ARG A 148 9.71 -16.33 18.42
C ARG A 148 10.32 -15.94 19.78
N GLY A 149 9.50 -15.91 20.82
CA GLY A 149 9.90 -15.59 22.18
C GLY A 149 9.65 -14.16 22.63
N GLY A 150 9.04 -13.29 21.79
CA GLY A 150 8.72 -11.93 22.19
C GLY A 150 7.81 -11.15 21.26
N ASN A 151 7.43 -9.99 21.73
CA ASN A 151 6.68 -9.01 20.93
C ASN A 151 6.98 -7.59 21.44
N PHE A 152 6.68 -6.60 20.58
CA PHE A 152 6.92 -5.19 20.89
C PHE A 152 5.83 -4.35 20.24
N ASP A 153 5.24 -3.43 21.01
CA ASP A 153 4.25 -2.49 20.51
C ASP A 153 4.98 -1.27 19.92
N VAL A 154 4.82 -1.07 18.61
CA VAL A 154 5.48 0.02 17.89
C VAL A 154 4.84 1.35 18.27
N PRO A 155 5.61 2.41 18.58
CA PRO A 155 5.06 3.72 18.85
C PRO A 155 4.16 4.20 17.69
N VAL A 156 3.03 4.80 18.02
CA VAL A 156 2.08 5.31 17.02
C VAL A 156 2.76 6.38 16.15
N PRO A 157 2.73 6.25 14.81
CA PRO A 157 3.38 7.21 13.94
C PRO A 157 2.63 8.56 13.91
N ARG A 158 3.38 9.63 13.72
CA ARG A 158 2.80 10.93 13.35
C ARG A 158 2.60 10.98 11.84
N VAL A 159 1.57 11.69 11.38
CA VAL A 159 1.24 11.80 9.96
C VAL A 159 1.81 13.08 9.37
N ALA A 160 2.35 12.96 8.15
CA ALA A 160 2.71 14.10 7.30
C ALA A 160 2.41 13.75 5.85
N LYS A 161 1.99 14.73 5.05
CA LYS A 161 1.72 14.51 3.62
C LYS A 161 2.98 14.16 2.84
N TYR A 162 4.09 14.81 3.18
CA TYR A 162 5.41 14.63 2.59
C TYR A 162 6.48 14.58 3.67
N GLN A 163 7.60 13.97 3.34
CA GLN A 163 8.73 13.83 4.24
C GLN A 163 9.95 14.55 3.67
N ARG A 164 10.67 15.23 4.55
CA ARG A 164 11.91 15.94 4.27
C ARG A 164 12.95 15.51 5.26
N VAL A 165 14.16 15.28 4.81
CA VAL A 165 15.22 14.72 5.64
C VAL A 165 16.58 15.28 5.29
N VAL A 166 17.45 15.39 6.28
CA VAL A 166 18.90 15.56 6.08
C VAL A 166 19.57 14.22 6.31
N LEU A 167 20.27 13.72 5.32
CA LEU A 167 21.09 12.53 5.49
C LEU A 167 22.34 12.89 6.27
N SER A 168 22.63 12.13 7.29
CA SER A 168 23.83 12.28 8.11
C SER A 168 24.63 10.98 8.08
N ASP A 169 25.95 11.13 7.98
CA ASP A 169 26.85 10.00 8.18
C ASP A 169 26.62 9.37 9.56
N SER A 170 26.66 8.05 9.65
CA SER A 170 26.49 7.30 10.89
C SER A 170 27.50 7.75 11.98
N SER A 171 28.67 8.22 11.58
CA SER A 171 29.63 8.89 12.47
C SER A 171 29.16 10.27 12.94
N GLY A 172 28.22 10.89 12.24
CA GLY A 172 27.66 12.22 12.51
C GLY A 172 26.61 12.30 13.60
N MET A 173 26.23 11.19 14.25
CA MET A 173 25.36 11.21 15.44
C MET A 173 25.88 12.13 16.57
N LEU A 174 27.12 12.56 16.48
CA LEU A 174 27.76 13.48 17.41
C LEU A 174 27.59 14.96 17.03
N ARG A 175 27.00 15.29 15.88
CA ARG A 175 26.74 16.68 15.49
C ARG A 175 25.53 17.24 16.21
N LYS A 176 25.73 17.63 17.45
CA LYS A 176 24.77 18.43 18.20
C LYS A 176 24.75 19.85 17.62
N GLY A 177 23.67 20.20 16.94
CA GLY A 177 23.45 21.55 16.42
C GLY A 177 22.76 21.52 15.04
N GLY A 178 21.89 22.49 14.84
CA GLY A 178 21.11 22.65 13.60
C GLY A 178 19.62 22.33 13.78
N ALA A 179 18.84 23.01 12.98
CA ALA A 179 17.38 22.93 13.04
C ALA A 179 16.80 21.74 12.25
N PHE A 180 17.61 21.11 11.43
CA PHE A 180 17.17 20.06 10.53
C PHE A 180 17.11 18.68 11.21
N LYS A 181 16.04 17.96 10.96
CA LYS A 181 15.92 16.57 11.39
C LYS A 181 16.82 15.67 10.55
N GLN A 182 17.67 14.92 11.23
CA GLN A 182 18.67 14.06 10.61
C GLN A 182 18.22 12.60 10.61
N MET A 183 18.59 11.89 9.56
CA MET A 183 18.45 10.45 9.41
C MET A 183 19.81 9.84 9.06
N PRO A 184 20.23 8.73 9.69
CA PRO A 184 21.41 8.00 9.25
C PRO A 184 21.28 7.64 7.76
N ASP A 185 22.31 7.92 6.98
CA ASP A 185 22.32 7.66 5.54
C ASP A 185 22.17 6.17 5.21
N GLU A 186 22.66 5.27 6.08
CA GLU A 186 22.48 3.83 5.98
C GLU A 186 21.01 3.39 5.92
N LEU A 187 20.07 4.18 6.47
CA LEU A 187 18.64 3.88 6.47
C LEU A 187 17.97 4.22 5.14
N PHE A 188 18.63 4.92 4.23
CA PHE A 188 18.05 5.21 2.92
C PHE A 188 17.72 3.90 2.18
N PRO A 189 16.50 3.75 1.62
CA PRO A 189 16.08 2.49 1.02
C PRO A 189 16.83 2.20 -0.30
N PRO A 190 17.08 0.91 -0.61
CA PRO A 190 17.75 0.52 -1.86
C PRO A 190 16.81 0.47 -3.07
N PHE A 191 15.55 0.86 -2.92
CA PHE A 191 14.53 0.81 -3.97
C PHE A 191 13.77 2.13 -4.05
N VAL A 192 13.57 2.64 -5.25
CA VAL A 192 12.76 3.85 -5.50
C VAL A 192 11.30 3.67 -5.04
N THR A 193 10.78 2.46 -5.08
CA THR A 193 9.41 2.13 -4.64
C THR A 193 9.16 2.47 -3.17
N ALA A 194 10.20 2.50 -2.36
CA ALA A 194 10.13 2.83 -0.94
C ALA A 194 10.31 4.33 -0.62
N THR A 195 10.50 5.18 -1.64
CA THR A 195 10.71 6.63 -1.48
C THR A 195 9.45 7.46 -1.75
N ASP A 196 8.27 6.84 -1.86
CA ASP A 196 7.01 7.47 -2.27
C ASP A 196 6.59 8.70 -1.45
N ALA A 197 6.91 8.70 -0.16
CA ALA A 197 6.60 9.79 0.76
C ALA A 197 7.67 10.90 0.78
N LEU A 198 8.82 10.67 0.15
CA LEU A 198 9.98 11.55 0.24
C LEU A 198 9.86 12.71 -0.75
N GLN A 199 10.10 13.94 -0.29
CA GLN A 199 10.03 15.15 -1.11
C GLN A 199 11.39 15.84 -1.24
N VAL A 200 12.11 16.00 -0.13
CA VAL A 200 13.39 16.70 -0.08
C VAL A 200 14.41 15.87 0.67
N VAL A 201 15.59 15.74 0.09
CA VAL A 201 16.77 15.14 0.72
C VAL A 201 17.90 16.17 0.73
N ALA A 202 18.32 16.58 1.91
CA ALA A 202 19.49 17.41 2.06
C ALA A 202 20.73 16.52 2.33
N ILE A 203 21.84 16.81 1.65
CA ILE A 203 23.07 16.01 1.69
C ILE A 203 24.27 16.93 1.92
N ASP A 204 25.07 16.62 2.95
CA ASP A 204 26.27 17.37 3.32
C ASP A 204 27.58 16.57 3.17
N HIS A 205 27.49 15.31 2.72
CA HIS A 205 28.61 14.39 2.56
C HIS A 205 28.35 13.39 1.42
N GLU A 206 29.42 12.75 0.94
CA GLU A 206 29.27 11.60 0.04
C GLU A 206 28.90 10.35 0.85
N PRO A 207 27.77 9.68 0.56
CA PRO A 207 27.38 8.44 1.25
C PRO A 207 28.19 7.25 0.73
N ARG A 208 29.42 7.09 1.24
CA ARG A 208 30.39 6.10 0.75
C ARG A 208 29.98 4.66 0.96
N GLN A 209 29.20 4.39 2.03
CA GLN A 209 28.78 3.03 2.40
C GLN A 209 27.52 2.57 1.65
N TRP A 210 26.94 3.42 0.82
CA TRP A 210 25.74 3.07 0.09
C TRP A 210 25.99 1.96 -0.93
N SER A 211 25.08 0.99 -0.92
CA SER A 211 24.98 -0.02 -1.97
C SER A 211 24.65 0.62 -3.32
N PRO A 212 24.96 -0.03 -4.44
CA PRO A 212 24.53 0.44 -5.76
C PRO A 212 23.02 0.71 -5.82
N GLY A 213 22.19 -0.16 -5.20
CA GLY A 213 20.74 0.01 -5.17
C GLY A 213 20.29 1.30 -4.48
N GLN A 214 20.95 1.73 -3.38
CA GLN A 214 20.62 2.98 -2.71
C GLN A 214 20.96 4.21 -3.58
N LYS A 215 22.09 4.17 -4.30
CA LYS A 215 22.48 5.22 -5.24
C LYS A 215 21.52 5.32 -6.41
N ASP A 216 21.15 4.19 -6.98
CA ASP A 216 20.15 4.12 -8.06
C ASP A 216 18.77 4.58 -7.58
N ALA A 217 18.37 4.20 -6.37
CA ALA A 217 17.10 4.64 -5.79
C ALA A 217 17.02 6.16 -5.59
N LEU A 218 18.12 6.80 -5.16
CA LEU A 218 18.19 8.26 -5.05
C LEU A 218 18.08 8.93 -6.43
N LEU A 219 18.78 8.43 -7.43
CA LEU A 219 18.75 9.00 -8.78
C LEU A 219 17.39 8.78 -9.45
N ASP A 220 16.82 7.59 -9.36
CA ASP A 220 15.47 7.31 -9.86
C ASP A 220 14.44 8.23 -9.19
N TRP A 221 14.52 8.37 -7.86
CA TRP A 221 13.65 9.27 -7.11
C TRP A 221 13.83 10.74 -7.53
N LEU A 222 15.06 11.17 -7.73
CA LEU A 222 15.35 12.50 -8.23
C LEU A 222 14.75 12.71 -9.64
N GLN A 223 14.91 11.72 -10.53
CA GLN A 223 14.35 11.77 -11.89
C GLN A 223 12.82 11.84 -11.89
N LEU A 224 12.16 11.21 -10.91
CA LEU A 224 10.71 11.26 -10.73
C LEU A 224 10.22 12.56 -10.07
N GLY A 225 11.15 13.49 -9.76
CA GLY A 225 10.84 14.83 -9.28
C GLY A 225 11.19 15.13 -7.84
N GLY A 226 12.00 14.32 -7.21
CA GLY A 226 12.57 14.63 -5.91
C GLY A 226 13.43 15.89 -5.93
N THR A 227 13.65 16.51 -4.78
CA THR A 227 14.59 17.63 -4.62
C THR A 227 15.76 17.23 -3.76
N VAL A 228 16.96 17.33 -4.31
CA VAL A 228 18.20 17.23 -3.55
C VAL A 228 18.67 18.65 -3.19
N LEU A 229 18.84 18.90 -1.89
CA LEU A 229 19.43 20.11 -1.36
C LEU A 229 20.87 19.81 -0.93
N MET A 230 21.84 20.30 -1.67
CA MET A 230 23.24 20.18 -1.32
C MET A 230 23.65 21.29 -0.36
N VAL A 231 24.16 20.92 0.80
CA VAL A 231 24.65 21.85 1.81
C VAL A 231 26.14 21.62 2.05
N HIS A 232 26.82 22.63 2.61
CA HIS A 232 28.24 22.48 2.94
C HIS A 232 28.47 21.39 3.97
N GLY A 233 29.46 20.57 3.74
CA GLY A 233 30.00 19.65 4.73
C GLY A 233 30.80 20.36 5.81
N ILE A 234 31.45 19.59 6.69
CA ILE A 234 32.28 20.11 7.82
C ILE A 234 33.41 21.00 7.33
N ASN A 235 33.93 20.72 6.15
CA ASN A 235 35.05 21.45 5.52
C ASN A 235 34.63 22.79 4.88
N GLY A 236 33.36 23.19 5.01
CA GLY A 236 32.82 24.40 4.39
C GLY A 236 32.72 24.35 2.87
N LYS A 237 32.78 23.15 2.27
CA LYS A 237 32.64 22.93 0.84
C LYS A 237 31.47 22.03 0.55
N PHE A 238 30.95 22.10 -0.66
CA PHE A 238 29.98 21.11 -1.12
C PHE A 238 30.60 19.71 -1.20
N PRO A 239 29.83 18.65 -0.92
CA PRO A 239 30.30 17.29 -1.11
C PRO A 239 30.61 17.05 -2.60
N GLU A 240 31.66 16.30 -2.86
CA GLU A 240 32.01 15.80 -4.20
C GLU A 240 31.60 14.32 -4.26
N PHE A 241 30.79 13.98 -5.25
CA PHE A 241 30.27 12.63 -5.45
C PHE A 241 31.07 11.91 -6.54
N THR A 242 31.22 10.62 -6.36
CA THR A 242 31.89 9.73 -7.31
C THR A 242 30.92 8.72 -7.95
N GLY A 243 31.32 8.14 -9.08
CA GLY A 243 30.54 7.12 -9.78
C GLY A 243 29.19 7.61 -10.28
N THR A 244 28.13 6.85 -10.02
CA THR A 244 26.77 7.17 -10.51
C THR A 244 26.20 8.47 -9.95
N LEU A 245 26.60 8.86 -8.74
CA LEU A 245 26.16 10.11 -8.11
C LEU A 245 26.91 11.35 -8.64
N SER A 246 27.92 11.21 -9.51
CA SER A 246 28.67 12.35 -10.06
C SER A 246 27.81 13.38 -10.80
N VAL A 247 26.62 12.99 -11.25
CA VAL A 247 25.62 13.89 -11.86
C VAL A 247 25.19 15.01 -10.90
N LEU A 248 25.35 14.82 -9.58
CA LEU A 248 25.04 15.82 -8.56
C LEU A 248 26.13 16.90 -8.44
N ASN A 249 27.31 16.72 -9.06
CA ASN A 249 28.42 17.66 -9.01
C ASN A 249 28.25 18.90 -9.92
N SER A 250 27.11 19.00 -10.63
CA SER A 250 26.85 20.17 -11.49
C SER A 250 27.13 21.48 -10.75
N PRO A 251 27.88 22.42 -11.35
CA PRO A 251 28.22 23.69 -10.70
C PRO A 251 27.03 24.66 -10.60
N VAL A 252 25.91 24.34 -11.20
CA VAL A 252 24.73 25.21 -11.24
C VAL A 252 24.06 25.25 -9.85
N GLU A 253 23.72 26.45 -9.37
CA GLU A 253 23.05 26.63 -8.07
C GLU A 253 21.68 25.96 -8.01
N ASP A 254 21.00 25.93 -9.16
CA ASP A 254 19.69 25.29 -9.32
C ASP A 254 19.68 24.53 -10.65
N GLY A 255 19.95 23.25 -10.57
CA GLY A 255 20.04 22.35 -11.71
C GLY A 255 18.87 21.37 -11.76
N ARG A 256 18.51 20.94 -12.98
CA ARG A 256 17.52 19.87 -13.16
C ARG A 256 18.17 18.54 -13.48
N HIS A 257 17.53 17.48 -13.00
CA HIS A 257 17.84 16.11 -13.35
C HIS A 257 16.54 15.33 -13.57
N GLY A 258 16.15 15.14 -14.82
CA GLY A 258 14.81 14.66 -15.15
C GLY A 258 13.75 15.66 -14.69
N ALA A 259 12.70 15.19 -14.01
CA ALA A 259 11.70 16.04 -13.41
C ALA A 259 12.15 16.66 -12.07
N GLY A 260 13.24 16.17 -11.50
CA GLY A 260 13.73 16.61 -10.19
C GLY A 260 14.69 17.78 -10.24
N ARG A 261 15.12 18.23 -9.08
CA ARG A 261 15.98 19.40 -8.91
C ARG A 261 17.13 19.13 -7.95
N VAL A 262 18.26 19.71 -8.26
CA VAL A 262 19.43 19.76 -7.38
C VAL A 262 19.71 21.23 -7.08
N MET A 263 19.58 21.60 -5.83
CA MET A 263 19.81 22.95 -5.34
C MET A 263 21.02 23.01 -4.42
N ARG A 264 21.75 24.10 -4.46
CA ARG A 264 22.93 24.31 -3.63
C ARG A 264 22.72 25.44 -2.64
N LEU A 265 22.97 25.15 -1.37
CA LEU A 265 22.94 26.12 -0.31
C LEU A 265 24.36 26.23 0.29
N PRO A 266 25.07 27.37 0.14
CA PRO A 266 26.47 27.52 0.55
C PRO A 266 26.58 27.71 2.08
N ARG A 267 25.97 26.82 2.86
CA ARG A 267 25.99 26.81 4.33
C ARG A 267 25.97 25.39 4.86
N ALA A 268 26.54 25.20 6.04
CA ALA A 268 26.44 23.91 6.73
C ALA A 268 25.07 23.75 7.40
N ALA A 269 24.46 22.57 7.30
CA ALA A 269 23.16 22.27 7.91
C ALA A 269 23.14 22.54 9.42
N SER A 270 24.27 22.34 10.11
CA SER A 270 24.42 22.58 11.54
C SER A 270 24.40 24.05 11.96
N THR A 271 24.63 24.99 11.03
CA THR A 271 24.65 26.43 11.32
C THR A 271 23.31 27.12 11.06
N ILE A 272 22.35 26.41 10.49
CA ILE A 272 21.04 26.94 10.12
C ILE A 272 20.12 26.86 11.35
N ASP A 273 19.60 27.99 11.77
CA ASP A 273 18.61 28.04 12.84
C ASP A 273 17.19 27.66 12.36
N ALA A 274 16.23 27.58 13.28
CA ALA A 274 14.89 27.14 12.98
C ALA A 274 14.13 28.12 12.06
N ASP A 275 14.34 29.42 12.21
CA ASP A 275 13.63 30.43 11.42
C ASP A 275 14.21 30.51 10.01
N GLU A 276 15.52 30.40 9.89
CA GLU A 276 16.21 30.33 8.62
C GLU A 276 15.84 29.02 7.87
N ALA A 277 15.80 27.89 8.57
CA ALA A 277 15.35 26.63 7.99
C ALA A 277 13.94 26.72 7.42
N ARG A 278 13.01 27.38 8.14
CA ARG A 278 11.65 27.61 7.63
C ARG A 278 11.65 28.48 6.36
N GLN A 279 12.46 29.53 6.31
CA GLN A 279 12.57 30.39 5.13
C GLN A 279 13.14 29.64 3.93
N ILE A 280 14.21 28.85 4.13
CA ILE A 280 14.81 28.02 3.10
C ILE A 280 13.79 27.02 2.55
N LEU A 281 13.07 26.33 3.44
CA LEU A 281 12.06 25.36 3.04
C LEU A 281 10.86 25.99 2.33
N ALA A 282 10.45 27.19 2.76
CA ALA A 282 9.40 27.96 2.08
C ALA A 282 9.81 28.40 0.67
N GLY A 283 11.10 28.72 0.48
CA GLY A 283 11.68 29.12 -0.81
C GLY A 283 12.00 27.94 -1.74
N LEU A 284 12.00 26.69 -1.25
CA LEU A 284 12.21 25.54 -2.12
C LEU A 284 11.08 25.43 -3.12
N PRO A 285 11.40 25.22 -4.40
CA PRO A 285 10.37 25.03 -5.40
C PRO A 285 9.52 23.83 -5.04
N LYS A 286 8.22 24.02 -5.13
CA LYS A 286 7.27 22.92 -4.98
C LYS A 286 7.45 22.00 -6.17
N ASN A 287 8.06 20.87 -5.91
CA ASN A 287 8.18 19.84 -6.92
C ASN A 287 6.82 19.22 -7.11
N HIS A 288 6.36 19.26 -8.33
CA HIS A 288 5.08 18.74 -8.70
C HIS A 288 3.91 19.50 -8.07
N VAL A 289 2.90 19.24 -8.60
CA VAL A 289 1.54 19.41 -8.29
C VAL A 289 1.30 19.10 -6.82
N GLY A 290 1.27 20.09 -5.99
CA GLY A 290 1.02 19.95 -4.56
C GLY A 290 0.28 21.14 -4.01
N PRO A 291 -0.55 20.97 -2.97
CA PRO A 291 -1.22 22.07 -2.30
C PRO A 291 -0.20 23.06 -1.73
N ASN A 292 -0.62 24.32 -1.50
CA ASN A 292 0.16 25.24 -0.71
C ASN A 292 0.40 24.63 0.65
N GLU A 293 1.67 24.40 0.95
CA GLU A 293 2.05 23.90 2.26
C GLU A 293 1.79 24.98 3.29
N LYS A 294 1.14 24.59 4.37
CA LYS A 294 1.06 25.45 5.53
C LYS A 294 2.43 25.56 6.17
N PRO A 295 2.74 26.66 6.88
CA PRO A 295 3.98 26.80 7.61
C PRO A 295 4.29 25.61 8.52
N GLU A 296 3.25 24.94 9.00
CA GLU A 296 3.34 23.74 9.85
C GLU A 296 3.92 22.52 9.11
N ASP A 297 3.70 22.40 7.82
CA ASP A 297 4.24 21.33 6.97
C ASP A 297 5.74 21.52 6.70
N LEU A 298 6.25 22.74 6.86
CA LEU A 298 7.65 23.09 6.67
C LEU A 298 8.54 22.68 7.87
N ILE A 299 7.93 22.32 9.00
CA ILE A 299 8.63 21.97 10.25
C ILE A 299 9.25 20.58 10.19
N ASP A 300 8.97 19.80 9.15
CA ASP A 300 9.40 18.40 9.08
C ASP A 300 10.91 18.17 9.01
N LEU A 301 11.67 19.17 8.57
CA LEU A 301 13.15 19.15 8.64
C LEU A 301 13.70 19.71 9.95
N VAL A 302 12.87 20.36 10.74
CA VAL A 302 13.29 21.00 12.00
C VAL A 302 13.19 19.99 13.14
N ASP A 303 14.19 20.00 14.04
CA ASP A 303 14.20 19.16 15.23
C ASP A 303 12.91 19.37 16.06
N PRO A 304 12.16 18.30 16.39
CA PRO A 304 10.92 18.41 17.13
C PRO A 304 11.07 19.02 18.54
N THR A 305 12.26 19.03 19.12
CA THR A 305 12.51 19.70 20.40
C THR A 305 12.38 21.22 20.31
N LEU A 306 12.58 21.79 19.12
CA LEU A 306 12.39 23.21 18.83
C LEU A 306 10.95 23.56 18.43
N SER A 307 10.14 22.58 18.11
CA SER A 307 8.76 22.75 17.62
C SER A 307 7.69 22.69 18.71
N THR A 308 8.02 22.42 19.96
CA THR A 308 7.07 22.21 21.07
C THR A 308 6.15 23.40 21.34
N GLN A 309 6.47 24.58 20.84
CA GLN A 309 5.64 25.78 21.02
C GLN A 309 4.56 25.99 19.95
N ILE A 310 4.58 25.27 18.83
CA ILE A 310 3.69 25.53 17.68
C ILE A 310 2.60 24.48 17.52
N ASN A 311 2.68 23.34 18.21
CA ASN A 311 1.86 22.15 17.93
C ASN A 311 0.54 22.03 18.70
N ASN A 312 -0.06 23.11 19.19
CA ASN A 312 -1.39 23.07 19.82
C ASN A 312 -2.55 23.39 18.86
N GLY A 313 -2.32 23.50 17.58
CA GLY A 313 -3.34 23.76 16.58
C GLY A 313 -3.66 22.53 15.73
N ASN A 314 -4.94 22.20 15.65
CA ASN A 314 -5.62 21.21 14.83
C ASN A 314 -5.15 21.14 13.36
N ALA A 315 -3.93 20.65 13.10
CA ALA A 315 -3.32 20.67 11.77
C ALA A 315 -3.97 19.70 10.75
N TYR A 316 -4.87 18.83 11.15
CA TYR A 316 -5.37 17.74 10.31
C TYR A 316 -6.89 17.51 10.33
N SER A 317 -7.69 18.56 10.47
CA SER A 317 -9.14 18.44 10.25
C SER A 317 -9.55 18.55 8.76
N GLU A 318 -8.60 18.56 7.84
CA GLU A 318 -8.89 18.63 6.42
C GLU A 318 -9.16 17.23 5.86
N GLY A 319 -10.43 16.91 5.83
CA GLY A 319 -11.16 15.77 5.30
C GLY A 319 -10.41 14.75 4.44
N ALA A 320 -10.87 13.55 4.54
CA ALA A 320 -10.40 12.38 3.84
C ALA A 320 -10.18 12.62 2.34
N ASP A 321 -9.07 12.11 1.82
CA ASP A 321 -8.85 11.96 0.38
C ASP A 321 -10.01 11.13 -0.20
N PRO A 322 -10.88 11.67 -1.07
CA PRO A 322 -12.00 10.93 -1.63
C PRO A 322 -11.58 9.73 -2.48
N PHE A 323 -10.29 9.65 -2.82
CA PHE A 323 -9.72 8.57 -3.63
C PHE A 323 -8.78 7.67 -2.83
N HIS A 324 -9.26 7.18 -1.68
CA HIS A 324 -8.54 6.18 -0.90
C HIS A 324 -8.26 4.91 -1.71
N SER A 325 -7.19 4.23 -1.36
CA SER A 325 -6.92 2.90 -1.93
C SER A 325 -8.10 1.95 -1.75
N SER A 326 -8.85 2.06 -0.66
CA SER A 326 -10.08 1.31 -0.43
C SER A 326 -11.17 1.60 -1.48
N SER A 327 -11.31 2.85 -1.94
CA SER A 327 -12.25 3.21 -3.02
C SER A 327 -11.85 2.60 -4.35
N PHE A 328 -10.56 2.63 -4.70
CA PHE A 328 -10.04 1.93 -5.89
C PHE A 328 -10.32 0.45 -5.84
N LEU A 329 -9.94 -0.17 -4.74
CA LEU A 329 -10.12 -1.61 -4.55
C LEU A 329 -11.60 -1.99 -4.57
N GLY A 330 -12.47 -1.18 -3.95
CA GLY A 330 -13.92 -1.36 -4.02
C GLY A 330 -14.47 -1.29 -5.44
N GLN A 331 -13.99 -0.36 -6.29
CA GLN A 331 -14.36 -0.28 -7.70
C GLN A 331 -13.85 -1.49 -8.51
N LEU A 332 -12.61 -1.91 -8.29
CA LEU A 332 -12.07 -3.13 -8.90
C LEU A 332 -12.86 -4.38 -8.52
N LYS A 333 -13.31 -4.46 -7.27
CA LYS A 333 -14.18 -5.54 -6.80
C LYS A 333 -15.53 -5.57 -7.53
N GLN A 334 -16.08 -4.41 -7.86
CA GLN A 334 -17.31 -4.33 -8.66
C GLN A 334 -17.10 -4.86 -10.09
N MET A 335 -15.92 -4.64 -10.68
CA MET A 335 -15.59 -5.17 -12.02
C MET A 335 -15.46 -6.69 -12.05
N THR A 336 -15.16 -7.32 -10.91
CA THR A 336 -15.07 -8.78 -10.81
C THR A 336 -16.39 -9.46 -10.46
N LYS A 337 -17.46 -8.69 -10.17
CA LYS A 337 -18.76 -9.28 -9.88
C LYS A 337 -19.32 -9.94 -11.15
N PRO A 338 -19.73 -11.20 -11.06
CA PRO A 338 -20.35 -11.88 -12.18
C PRO A 338 -21.68 -11.23 -12.54
N ASP A 339 -21.91 -11.09 -13.82
CA ASP A 339 -23.17 -10.58 -14.36
C ASP A 339 -24.17 -11.73 -14.48
N HIS A 340 -24.97 -11.92 -13.43
CA HIS A 340 -25.97 -12.95 -13.40
C HIS A 340 -27.18 -12.55 -14.25
N ASN A 341 -27.55 -13.41 -15.18
CA ASN A 341 -28.85 -13.28 -15.84
C ASN A 341 -29.98 -13.67 -14.87
N TRP A 342 -30.28 -12.75 -13.95
CA TRP A 342 -31.32 -12.94 -12.92
C TRP A 342 -32.67 -13.34 -13.50
N LEU A 343 -33.01 -12.82 -14.69
CA LEU A 343 -34.26 -13.14 -15.36
C LEU A 343 -34.32 -14.62 -15.73
N LEU A 344 -33.23 -15.16 -16.28
CA LEU A 344 -33.13 -16.59 -16.61
C LEU A 344 -33.20 -17.46 -15.35
N LEU A 345 -32.50 -17.08 -14.27
CA LEU A 345 -32.52 -17.81 -13.01
C LEU A 345 -33.92 -17.83 -12.38
N HIS A 346 -34.59 -16.68 -12.33
CA HIS A 346 -35.96 -16.61 -11.83
C HIS A 346 -36.94 -17.42 -12.69
N PHE A 347 -36.79 -17.36 -14.01
CA PHE A 347 -37.61 -18.16 -14.93
C PHE A 347 -37.41 -19.66 -14.68
N MET A 348 -36.16 -20.12 -14.60
CA MET A 348 -35.85 -21.52 -14.29
C MET A 348 -36.43 -21.95 -12.93
N PHE A 349 -36.32 -21.08 -11.91
CA PHE A 349 -36.90 -21.33 -10.59
C PHE A 349 -38.42 -21.46 -10.63
N LEU A 350 -39.11 -20.60 -11.38
CA LEU A 350 -40.57 -20.71 -11.57
C LEU A 350 -40.96 -21.99 -12.29
N VAL A 351 -40.21 -22.39 -13.33
CA VAL A 351 -40.45 -23.67 -14.01
C VAL A 351 -40.21 -24.86 -13.08
N TYR A 352 -39.17 -24.80 -12.26
CA TYR A 352 -38.87 -25.81 -11.27
C TYR A 352 -40.04 -26.01 -10.27
N ILE A 353 -40.56 -24.89 -9.70
CA ILE A 353 -41.70 -24.93 -8.80
C ILE A 353 -42.94 -25.50 -9.50
N ALA A 354 -43.21 -25.06 -10.75
CA ALA A 354 -44.35 -25.54 -11.52
C ALA A 354 -44.25 -27.03 -11.82
N MET A 355 -43.07 -27.57 -12.07
CA MET A 355 -42.87 -29.01 -12.26
C MET A 355 -43.05 -29.81 -10.95
N ILE A 356 -42.56 -29.30 -9.84
CA ILE A 356 -42.68 -29.99 -8.53
C ILE A 356 -44.13 -30.00 -8.07
N PHE A 357 -44.76 -28.83 -7.96
CA PHE A 357 -46.07 -28.78 -7.32
C PHE A 357 -47.24 -29.11 -8.27
N PRO A 358 -47.57 -28.36 -9.35
CA PRO A 358 -48.68 -28.81 -10.18
C PRO A 358 -48.31 -30.02 -11.04
N GLY A 359 -47.04 -30.11 -11.53
CA GLY A 359 -46.62 -31.20 -12.39
C GLY A 359 -46.67 -32.57 -11.73
N CYS A 360 -46.03 -32.75 -10.59
CA CYS A 360 -46.08 -34.03 -9.83
C CYS A 360 -47.46 -34.36 -9.33
N TYR A 361 -48.28 -33.35 -8.95
CA TYR A 361 -49.67 -33.57 -8.57
C TYR A 361 -50.55 -34.11 -9.72
N ILE A 362 -50.43 -33.53 -10.91
CA ILE A 362 -51.15 -33.97 -12.13
C ILE A 362 -50.70 -35.38 -12.49
N LEU A 363 -49.40 -35.68 -12.43
CA LEU A 363 -48.85 -37.03 -12.65
C LEU A 363 -49.45 -38.05 -11.69
N GLY A 364 -49.51 -37.71 -10.39
CA GLY A 364 -50.10 -38.56 -9.37
C GLY A 364 -51.56 -38.83 -9.58
N LYS A 365 -52.35 -37.83 -9.99
CA LYS A 365 -53.76 -37.96 -10.29
C LYS A 365 -54.00 -38.83 -11.56
N LYS A 366 -53.11 -38.75 -12.56
CA LYS A 366 -53.23 -39.49 -13.83
C LYS A 366 -52.89 -40.97 -13.68
N TYR A 367 -51.84 -41.31 -12.94
CA TYR A 367 -51.33 -42.68 -12.88
C TYR A 367 -51.68 -43.40 -11.60
N ALA A 368 -52.25 -42.74 -10.59
CA ALA A 368 -52.69 -43.29 -9.29
C ALA A 368 -51.62 -44.16 -8.59
N ASP A 369 -50.34 -44.02 -8.96
CA ASP A 369 -49.22 -44.76 -8.36
C ASP A 369 -48.22 -43.79 -7.79
N PHE A 370 -48.00 -43.91 -6.47
CA PHE A 370 -47.05 -43.04 -5.75
C PHE A 370 -45.61 -43.18 -6.25
N ARG A 371 -45.23 -44.35 -6.81
CA ARG A 371 -43.87 -44.56 -7.31
C ARG A 371 -43.57 -43.63 -8.51
N VAL A 372 -44.58 -43.41 -9.36
CA VAL A 372 -44.46 -42.49 -10.52
C VAL A 372 -44.28 -41.04 -10.03
N VAL A 373 -44.98 -40.65 -8.95
CA VAL A 373 -44.86 -39.32 -8.35
C VAL A 373 -43.48 -39.11 -7.78
N TYR A 374 -42.97 -40.08 -7.01
CA TYR A 374 -41.60 -39.98 -6.45
C TYR A 374 -40.53 -40.00 -7.55
N ALA A 375 -40.67 -40.84 -8.54
CA ALA A 375 -39.74 -40.86 -9.69
C ALA A 375 -39.75 -39.52 -10.46
N GLY A 376 -40.93 -38.93 -10.67
CA GLY A 376 -41.09 -37.62 -11.26
C GLY A 376 -40.47 -36.51 -10.44
N LEU A 377 -40.67 -36.51 -9.14
CA LEU A 377 -40.07 -35.54 -8.22
C LEU A 377 -38.56 -35.67 -8.17
N LEU A 378 -38.05 -36.89 -8.02
CA LEU A 378 -36.59 -37.15 -8.00
C LEU A 378 -35.92 -36.75 -9.34
N GLY A 379 -36.58 -37.12 -10.47
CA GLY A 379 -36.14 -36.76 -11.80
C GLY A 379 -36.10 -35.23 -12.02
N THR A 380 -37.12 -34.53 -11.55
CA THR A 380 -37.18 -33.06 -11.59
C THR A 380 -36.05 -32.42 -10.79
N VAL A 381 -35.86 -32.89 -9.54
CA VAL A 381 -34.77 -32.37 -8.68
C VAL A 381 -33.42 -32.61 -9.33
N LEU A 382 -33.18 -33.81 -9.87
CA LEU A 382 -31.91 -34.16 -10.50
C LEU A 382 -31.67 -33.35 -11.81
N LEU A 383 -32.69 -33.19 -12.62
CA LEU A 383 -32.66 -32.38 -13.84
C LEU A 383 -32.31 -30.92 -13.53
N PHE A 384 -33.03 -30.34 -12.58
CA PHE A 384 -32.80 -28.93 -12.23
C PHE A 384 -31.48 -28.71 -11.47
N SER A 385 -31.01 -29.69 -10.68
CA SER A 385 -29.65 -29.63 -10.11
C SER A 385 -28.58 -29.54 -11.20
N ILE A 386 -28.72 -30.34 -12.26
CA ILE A 386 -27.81 -30.28 -13.42
C ILE A 386 -27.98 -28.94 -14.16
N LEU A 387 -29.20 -28.52 -14.43
CA LEU A 387 -29.49 -27.26 -15.13
C LEU A 387 -28.96 -26.05 -14.35
N PHE A 388 -29.22 -25.97 -13.04
CA PHE A 388 -28.67 -24.90 -12.19
C PHE A 388 -27.15 -24.96 -12.10
N SER A 389 -26.55 -26.16 -12.08
CA SER A 389 -25.09 -26.30 -12.15
C SER A 389 -24.54 -25.78 -13.48
N VAL A 390 -25.16 -26.14 -14.63
CA VAL A 390 -24.73 -25.68 -15.96
C VAL A 390 -24.97 -24.19 -16.15
N VAL A 391 -26.13 -23.67 -15.71
CA VAL A 391 -26.41 -22.22 -15.77
C VAL A 391 -25.56 -21.46 -14.78
N GLY A 392 -25.34 -22.00 -13.59
CA GLY A 392 -24.37 -21.51 -12.63
C GLY A 392 -22.97 -21.47 -13.23
N GLN A 393 -22.47 -22.54 -13.83
CA GLN A 393 -21.17 -22.57 -14.52
C GLN A 393 -21.11 -21.63 -15.74
N ARG A 394 -22.21 -21.44 -16.47
CA ARG A 394 -22.27 -20.51 -17.61
C ARG A 394 -22.62 -19.08 -17.22
N GLY A 395 -23.46 -18.90 -16.20
CA GLY A 395 -23.78 -17.59 -15.62
C GLY A 395 -22.67 -17.05 -14.75
N TYR A 396 -21.96 -17.96 -14.10
CA TYR A 396 -20.63 -17.74 -13.54
C TYR A 396 -19.59 -18.01 -14.62
N GLY A 397 -19.59 -17.45 -15.79
CA GLY A 397 -18.44 -17.48 -16.72
C GLY A 397 -17.12 -17.06 -16.05
N GLU A 398 -17.09 -17.24 -14.76
CA GLU A 398 -16.10 -16.98 -13.75
C GLU A 398 -14.93 -17.91 -13.99
N SER A 399 -14.02 -17.42 -14.77
CA SER A 399 -12.65 -17.87 -14.66
C SER A 399 -11.98 -17.08 -13.56
N THR A 400 -11.10 -17.70 -12.82
CA THR A 400 -10.16 -17.00 -11.98
C THR A 400 -9.57 -15.84 -12.77
N ALA A 401 -9.76 -14.61 -12.30
CA ALA A 401 -9.40 -13.40 -13.02
C ALA A 401 -8.72 -12.39 -12.10
N VAL A 402 -7.82 -11.61 -12.69
CA VAL A 402 -7.17 -10.47 -12.02
C VAL A 402 -7.57 -9.21 -12.78
N HIS A 403 -8.13 -8.26 -12.06
CA HIS A 403 -8.37 -6.91 -12.56
C HIS A 403 -7.43 -5.94 -11.86
N SER A 404 -6.70 -5.16 -12.65
CA SER A 404 -5.68 -4.26 -12.13
C SER A 404 -5.79 -2.87 -12.76
N VAL A 405 -5.45 -1.85 -11.98
CA VAL A 405 -5.22 -0.50 -12.49
C VAL A 405 -3.88 0.00 -11.97
N ALA A 406 -3.16 0.76 -12.79
CA ALA A 406 -1.83 1.22 -12.44
C ALA A 406 -1.57 2.66 -12.85
N ILE A 407 -0.65 3.30 -12.14
CA ILE A 407 0.03 4.52 -12.54
C ILE A 407 1.49 4.14 -12.80
N ALA A 408 1.97 4.41 -14.00
CA ALA A 408 3.33 4.11 -14.41
C ALA A 408 4.09 5.38 -14.79
N ARG A 409 5.31 5.50 -14.30
CA ARG A 409 6.21 6.62 -14.60
C ARG A 409 7.49 6.06 -15.24
N PRO A 410 7.70 6.26 -16.55
CA PRO A 410 8.92 5.84 -17.21
C PRO A 410 10.15 6.55 -16.64
N LEU A 411 11.23 5.82 -16.51
CA LEU A 411 12.53 6.28 -16.08
C LEU A 411 13.50 6.30 -17.27
N PRO A 412 14.47 7.23 -17.34
CA PRO A 412 15.41 7.32 -18.45
C PRO A 412 16.28 6.07 -18.63
N ASN A 413 16.50 5.30 -17.57
CA ASN A 413 17.27 4.05 -17.62
C ASN A 413 16.54 2.89 -18.29
N GLY A 414 15.36 3.13 -18.86
CA GLY A 414 14.55 2.09 -19.53
C GLY A 414 13.80 1.18 -18.57
N SER A 415 13.50 1.64 -17.36
CA SER A 415 12.59 0.99 -16.43
C SER A 415 11.38 1.89 -16.13
N MET A 416 10.43 1.39 -15.37
CA MET A 416 9.22 2.13 -14.95
C MET A 416 9.00 1.99 -13.45
N ASP A 417 8.72 3.10 -12.76
CA ASP A 417 8.15 3.07 -11.41
C ASP A 417 6.63 2.94 -11.52
N VAL A 418 6.09 1.87 -10.95
CA VAL A 418 4.68 1.52 -11.07
C VAL A 418 4.03 1.40 -9.71
N SER A 419 2.90 2.07 -9.53
CA SER A 419 1.98 1.89 -8.41
C SER A 419 0.70 1.28 -8.95
N ALA A 420 0.29 0.14 -8.42
CA ALA A 420 -0.87 -0.57 -8.92
C ALA A 420 -1.77 -1.08 -7.79
N TRP A 421 -3.05 -1.23 -8.14
CA TRP A 421 -4.09 -1.82 -7.32
C TRP A 421 -4.70 -2.97 -8.10
N SER A 422 -4.82 -4.10 -7.45
CA SER A 422 -5.29 -5.34 -8.08
C SER A 422 -6.35 -6.01 -7.24
N ASN A 423 -7.32 -6.61 -7.90
CA ASN A 423 -8.29 -7.48 -7.29
C ASN A 423 -8.23 -8.85 -7.98
N VAL A 424 -7.96 -9.88 -7.19
CA VAL A 424 -7.91 -11.27 -7.62
C VAL A 424 -9.22 -11.94 -7.23
N PHE A 425 -9.97 -12.41 -8.21
CA PHE A 425 -11.12 -13.27 -8.01
C PHE A 425 -10.75 -14.72 -8.33
N VAL A 426 -11.13 -15.66 -7.48
CA VAL A 426 -10.85 -17.08 -7.69
C VAL A 426 -12.10 -17.92 -7.58
N THR A 427 -12.24 -18.90 -8.48
CA THR A 427 -13.33 -19.88 -8.45
C THR A 427 -12.98 -21.11 -7.59
N GLY A 428 -11.69 -21.46 -7.51
CA GLY A 428 -11.17 -22.54 -6.70
C GLY A 428 -10.41 -22.00 -5.48
N GLY A 429 -10.83 -22.36 -4.26
CA GLY A 429 -10.11 -22.02 -3.04
C GLY A 429 -8.73 -22.68 -3.02
N ALA A 430 -7.70 -21.88 -2.80
CA ALA A 430 -6.32 -22.36 -2.68
C ALA A 430 -5.41 -21.29 -2.05
N ARG A 431 -4.19 -21.72 -1.76
CA ARG A 431 -3.09 -20.82 -1.45
C ARG A 431 -2.46 -20.33 -2.75
N TYR A 432 -2.36 -19.01 -2.88
CA TYR A 432 -1.84 -18.32 -4.04
C TYR A 432 -0.57 -17.53 -3.69
N ASP A 433 0.45 -17.70 -4.50
CA ASP A 433 1.68 -16.89 -4.45
C ASP A 433 1.57 -15.80 -5.51
N VAL A 434 1.52 -14.55 -5.07
CA VAL A 434 1.47 -13.38 -5.92
C VAL A 434 2.88 -12.81 -6.04
N ARG A 435 3.41 -12.78 -7.24
CA ARG A 435 4.71 -12.19 -7.56
C ARG A 435 4.62 -11.36 -8.83
N HIS A 436 5.53 -10.40 -8.96
CA HIS A 436 5.73 -9.62 -10.18
C HIS A 436 7.20 -9.66 -10.59
N ASN A 437 7.45 -9.52 -11.88
CA ASN A 437 8.82 -9.53 -12.41
C ASN A 437 9.42 -8.12 -12.36
N GLY A 438 9.96 -7.72 -11.21
CA GLY A 438 10.58 -6.42 -11.04
C GLY A 438 11.37 -6.30 -9.74
N LEU A 439 11.94 -5.14 -9.52
CA LEU A 439 12.83 -4.87 -8.40
C LEU A 439 12.10 -4.09 -7.31
N GLY A 440 12.42 -4.39 -6.06
CA GLY A 440 11.91 -3.64 -4.91
C GLY A 440 10.39 -3.66 -4.82
N THR A 441 9.76 -4.79 -5.12
CA THR A 441 8.30 -4.90 -5.06
C THR A 441 7.81 -4.81 -3.62
N LEU A 442 6.75 -4.04 -3.41
CA LEU A 442 6.09 -3.83 -2.13
C LEU A 442 4.62 -4.20 -2.28
N TYR A 443 4.11 -5.02 -1.37
CA TYR A 443 2.70 -5.45 -1.33
C TYR A 443 2.03 -4.98 -0.05
N SER A 444 0.72 -4.71 -0.14
CA SER A 444 -0.15 -4.51 1.00
C SER A 444 -1.59 -4.86 0.62
N THR A 445 -2.32 -5.47 1.52
CA THR A 445 -3.75 -5.74 1.32
C THR A 445 -4.61 -4.50 1.51
N CYS A 446 -4.07 -3.42 2.09
CA CYS A 446 -4.77 -2.15 2.32
C CYS A 446 -6.14 -2.33 3.00
N ASN A 447 -6.35 -3.43 3.70
CA ASN A 447 -7.62 -3.74 4.32
C ASN A 447 -7.70 -3.11 5.71
N GLN A 448 -8.84 -2.54 6.04
CA GLN A 448 -9.09 -1.92 7.34
C GLN A 448 -10.10 -2.71 8.18
N ALA A 449 -10.78 -3.68 7.59
CA ALA A 449 -11.94 -4.29 8.22
C ALA A 449 -11.68 -5.71 8.72
N GLU A 450 -10.79 -6.45 8.09
CA GLU A 450 -10.63 -7.88 8.38
C GLU A 450 -9.17 -8.35 8.30
N SER A 451 -8.88 -9.40 9.05
CA SER A 451 -7.63 -10.12 8.98
C SER A 451 -7.51 -10.89 7.66
N VAL A 452 -6.36 -10.83 7.03
CA VAL A 452 -6.04 -11.59 5.83
C VAL A 452 -5.20 -12.79 6.19
N ASN A 453 -5.68 -13.98 5.82
CA ASN A 453 -4.91 -15.21 5.99
C ASN A 453 -3.83 -15.29 4.90
N GLY A 454 -2.64 -14.86 5.23
CA GLY A 454 -1.51 -14.77 4.32
C GLY A 454 -0.31 -14.11 4.95
N THR A 455 0.74 -13.92 4.17
CA THR A 455 1.98 -13.25 4.59
C THR A 455 2.57 -12.45 3.45
N ILE A 456 3.21 -11.34 3.77
CA ILE A 456 3.86 -10.47 2.81
C ILE A 456 5.35 -10.39 3.17
N THR A 457 6.21 -10.63 2.19
CA THR A 457 7.62 -10.25 2.22
C THR A 457 7.81 -9.14 1.20
N ASN A 458 8.41 -8.02 1.59
CA ASN A 458 8.61 -6.85 0.74
C ASN A 458 10.10 -6.68 0.39
N GLY A 459 10.39 -6.02 -0.74
CA GLY A 459 11.76 -5.70 -1.14
C GLY A 459 12.32 -6.55 -2.27
N ALA A 460 13.55 -7.10 -2.10
CA ALA A 460 14.25 -7.81 -3.18
C ALA A 460 13.58 -9.12 -3.58
N GLU A 461 13.12 -9.88 -2.60
CA GLU A 461 12.45 -11.18 -2.81
C GLU A 461 10.97 -11.08 -2.43
N ALA A 462 10.30 -10.10 -2.99
CA ALA A 462 8.92 -9.80 -2.64
C ALA A 462 7.97 -10.94 -3.01
N LEU A 463 7.13 -11.30 -2.05
CA LEU A 463 6.12 -12.34 -2.19
C LEU A 463 4.90 -11.97 -1.35
N PHE A 464 3.73 -12.01 -1.96
CA PHE A 464 2.47 -12.03 -1.24
C PHE A 464 1.85 -13.43 -1.34
N ASN A 465 1.91 -14.16 -0.25
CA ASN A 465 1.30 -15.48 -0.14
C ASN A 465 -0.03 -15.35 0.60
N VAL A 466 -1.12 -15.86 0.02
CA VAL A 466 -2.47 -15.65 0.55
C VAL A 466 -3.39 -16.82 0.30
N ASP A 467 -4.19 -17.18 1.30
CA ASP A 467 -5.28 -18.13 1.17
C ASP A 467 -6.53 -17.38 0.71
N ILE A 468 -7.04 -17.75 -0.45
CA ILE A 468 -8.26 -17.19 -1.00
C ILE A 468 -9.32 -18.29 -1.03
N PRO A 469 -10.45 -18.14 -0.29
CA PRO A 469 -11.55 -19.09 -0.33
C PRO A 469 -12.17 -19.19 -1.73
N PRO A 470 -12.86 -20.28 -2.07
CA PRO A 470 -13.53 -20.40 -3.36
C PRO A 470 -14.59 -19.31 -3.52
N PHE A 471 -14.75 -18.82 -4.75
CA PHE A 471 -15.69 -17.76 -5.11
C PHE A 471 -15.53 -16.48 -4.30
N SER A 472 -14.29 -16.12 -3.99
CA SER A 472 -13.98 -14.91 -3.22
C SER A 472 -12.93 -14.05 -3.90
N ASN A 473 -12.86 -12.81 -3.43
CA ASN A 473 -11.91 -11.80 -3.89
C ASN A 473 -10.79 -11.62 -2.87
N ARG A 474 -9.63 -11.22 -3.39
CA ARG A 474 -8.56 -10.65 -2.57
C ARG A 474 -7.98 -9.42 -3.27
N GLU A 475 -8.03 -8.33 -2.55
CA GLU A 475 -7.58 -7.02 -2.99
C GLU A 475 -6.19 -6.74 -2.43
N PHE A 476 -5.34 -6.08 -3.21
CA PHE A 476 -4.03 -5.62 -2.76
C PHE A 476 -3.52 -4.44 -3.58
N ALA A 477 -2.74 -3.58 -2.95
CA ALA A 477 -1.92 -2.58 -3.62
C ALA A 477 -0.48 -3.06 -3.71
N HIS A 478 0.22 -2.66 -4.76
CA HIS A 478 1.64 -2.94 -4.89
C HIS A 478 2.38 -1.82 -5.59
N ARG A 479 3.67 -1.70 -5.28
CA ARG A 479 4.62 -0.86 -6.02
C ARG A 479 5.76 -1.72 -6.52
N ILE A 480 6.26 -1.38 -7.70
CA ILE A 480 7.29 -2.16 -8.36
C ILE A 480 8.09 -1.29 -9.33
N LYS A 481 9.40 -1.49 -9.41
CA LYS A 481 10.22 -1.02 -10.51
C LYS A 481 10.29 -2.10 -11.56
N LEU A 482 9.53 -1.93 -12.65
CA LEU A 482 9.52 -2.87 -13.77
C LEU A 482 10.68 -2.61 -14.72
N PRO A 483 11.42 -3.65 -15.13
CA PRO A 483 12.37 -3.56 -16.22
C PRO A 483 11.60 -3.46 -17.55
N GLY A 484 12.15 -2.74 -18.48
CA GLY A 484 11.61 -2.59 -19.82
C GLY A 484 11.25 -1.14 -20.15
N PRO A 485 11.39 -0.74 -21.40
CA PRO A 485 11.14 0.63 -21.83
C PRO A 485 9.64 0.93 -21.73
N GLY A 486 9.31 1.92 -20.92
CA GLY A 486 8.00 2.55 -20.99
C GLY A 486 7.82 3.35 -22.29
N PRO A 487 6.61 3.86 -22.54
CA PRO A 487 6.38 4.73 -23.69
C PRO A 487 7.29 5.96 -23.61
N LYS A 488 7.91 6.31 -24.75
CA LYS A 488 8.74 7.49 -24.90
C LYS A 488 8.00 8.51 -25.74
N LEU A 489 8.11 9.77 -25.33
CA LEU A 489 7.52 10.90 -26.03
C LEU A 489 8.60 11.82 -26.55
N LYS A 490 8.41 12.30 -27.76
CA LYS A 490 9.26 13.33 -28.36
C LYS A 490 8.40 14.45 -28.90
N VAL A 491 8.76 15.68 -28.59
CA VAL A 491 8.09 16.88 -29.12
C VAL A 491 8.55 17.08 -30.56
N GLU A 492 7.63 16.98 -31.50
CA GLU A 492 7.88 17.25 -32.93
C GLU A 492 7.63 18.72 -33.26
N SER A 493 6.58 19.30 -32.71
CA SER A 493 6.29 20.73 -32.83
C SER A 493 5.57 21.27 -31.61
N ILE A 494 5.87 22.50 -31.23
CA ILE A 494 5.18 23.22 -30.18
C ILE A 494 5.08 24.71 -30.56
N GLN A 495 3.90 25.31 -30.41
CA GLN A 495 3.69 26.73 -30.56
C GLN A 495 2.90 27.27 -29.35
N MET A 496 3.41 28.38 -28.82
CA MET A 496 2.79 29.07 -27.69
C MET A 496 2.28 30.42 -28.16
N GLU A 497 1.03 30.74 -27.86
CA GLU A 497 0.43 32.05 -28.12
C GLU A 497 -0.10 32.63 -26.81
N GLU A 498 0.28 33.85 -26.48
CA GLU A 498 -0.13 34.53 -25.24
C GLU A 498 0.02 33.69 -23.96
N GLY A 499 1.08 32.87 -23.88
CA GLY A 499 1.33 31.99 -22.74
C GLY A 499 0.46 30.73 -22.68
N ARG A 500 -0.33 30.46 -23.73
CA ARG A 500 -1.14 29.24 -23.88
C ARG A 500 -0.58 28.37 -25.01
N LEU A 501 -0.83 27.08 -24.90
CA LEU A 501 -0.47 26.12 -25.94
C LEU A 501 -1.44 26.25 -27.11
N ALA A 502 -0.94 26.70 -28.27
CA ALA A 502 -1.73 26.88 -29.48
C ALA A 502 -1.63 25.65 -30.40
N GLN A 503 -0.45 25.06 -30.52
CA GLN A 503 -0.24 23.86 -31.31
C GLN A 503 0.77 22.94 -30.61
N LEU A 504 0.52 21.64 -30.70
CA LEU A 504 1.43 20.61 -30.23
C LEU A 504 1.28 19.36 -31.09
N SER A 505 2.43 18.76 -31.43
CA SER A 505 2.51 17.42 -32.00
C SER A 505 3.57 16.61 -31.28
N LEU A 506 3.21 15.42 -30.82
CA LEU A 506 4.09 14.51 -30.10
C LEU A 506 4.15 13.17 -30.84
N SER A 507 5.34 12.64 -31.06
CA SER A 507 5.52 11.25 -31.43
C SER A 507 5.58 10.38 -30.19
N VAL A 508 5.01 9.17 -30.27
CA VAL A 508 4.93 8.20 -29.18
C VAL A 508 5.55 6.90 -29.64
N GLU A 509 6.58 6.47 -28.93
CA GLU A 509 7.23 5.18 -29.16
C GLU A 509 6.91 4.22 -28.01
N GLY A 510 6.84 2.92 -28.31
CA GLY A 510 6.68 1.86 -27.29
C GLY A 510 5.24 1.54 -26.87
N ILE A 511 4.23 2.17 -27.49
CA ILE A 511 2.82 1.86 -27.29
C ILE A 511 2.07 1.94 -28.63
N LYS A 512 1.10 1.05 -28.81
CA LYS A 512 0.30 1.05 -30.04
C LYS A 512 -0.93 1.95 -29.87
N PRO A 513 -1.33 2.71 -30.88
CA PRO A 513 -2.52 3.56 -30.82
C PRO A 513 -3.81 2.79 -30.49
N GLU A 514 -3.92 1.52 -30.89
CA GLU A 514 -5.07 0.63 -30.64
C GLU A 514 -5.23 0.24 -29.15
N ASP A 515 -4.15 0.32 -28.37
CA ASP A 515 -4.15 0.01 -26.94
C ASP A 515 -4.39 1.24 -26.07
N VAL A 516 -4.48 2.42 -26.68
CA VAL A 516 -4.61 3.71 -26.01
C VAL A 516 -6.02 4.27 -26.23
N GLU A 517 -6.59 4.86 -25.19
CA GLU A 517 -7.89 5.54 -25.31
C GLU A 517 -7.83 6.71 -26.31
N PRO A 518 -8.92 7.04 -27.00
CA PRO A 518 -8.92 8.08 -28.04
C PRO A 518 -8.53 9.45 -27.55
N THR A 519 -8.87 9.80 -26.32
CA THR A 519 -8.58 11.10 -25.69
C THR A 519 -7.52 10.94 -24.62
N GLN A 520 -6.45 11.67 -24.77
CA GLN A 520 -5.34 11.75 -23.82
C GLN A 520 -5.25 13.16 -23.27
N PHE A 521 -4.41 13.36 -22.25
CA PHE A 521 -4.30 14.66 -21.61
C PHE A 521 -2.85 15.08 -21.43
N LEU A 522 -2.65 16.40 -21.43
CA LEU A 522 -1.37 17.03 -21.17
C LEU A 522 -1.57 18.13 -20.14
N LEU A 523 -0.68 18.24 -19.18
CA LEU A 523 -0.62 19.32 -18.22
C LEU A 523 0.59 20.21 -18.53
N LEU A 524 0.33 21.51 -18.72
CA LEU A 524 1.35 22.57 -18.88
C LEU A 524 1.04 23.66 -17.87
N GLY A 525 2.00 23.96 -16.99
CA GLY A 525 1.74 24.89 -15.89
C GLY A 525 0.59 24.39 -15.00
N ASN A 526 -0.54 25.08 -14.98
CA ASN A 526 -1.75 24.72 -14.25
C ASN A 526 -2.92 24.31 -15.15
N ARG A 527 -2.73 24.17 -16.46
CA ARG A 527 -3.80 23.88 -17.41
C ARG A 527 -3.64 22.52 -18.05
N PHE A 528 -4.76 21.85 -18.17
CA PHE A 528 -4.89 20.60 -18.91
C PHE A 528 -5.35 20.89 -20.34
N TYR A 529 -4.79 20.12 -21.25
CA TYR A 529 -5.14 20.10 -22.67
C TYR A 529 -5.50 18.69 -23.06
N SER A 530 -6.53 18.52 -23.87
CA SER A 530 -6.84 17.21 -24.45
C SER A 530 -6.02 16.99 -25.72
N LEU A 531 -5.59 15.77 -25.91
CA LEU A 531 -4.81 15.30 -27.07
C LEU A 531 -5.59 14.22 -27.80
N THR A 532 -5.47 14.19 -29.11
CA THR A 532 -6.05 13.15 -29.96
C THR A 532 -5.04 12.56 -30.93
N TRP A 533 -5.17 11.28 -31.22
CA TRP A 533 -4.35 10.59 -32.20
C TRP A 533 -4.79 10.96 -33.63
N ARG A 534 -3.84 11.41 -34.44
CA ARG A 534 -4.01 11.64 -35.89
C ARG A 534 -2.70 11.29 -36.58
N GLU A 535 -2.77 10.50 -37.66
CA GLU A 535 -1.60 10.16 -38.50
C GLU A 535 -0.38 9.62 -37.72
N GLY A 536 -0.63 8.87 -36.63
CA GLY A 536 0.43 8.29 -35.81
C GLY A 536 1.06 9.23 -34.77
N LEU A 537 0.57 10.47 -34.68
CA LEU A 537 1.02 11.49 -33.73
C LEU A 537 -0.13 11.88 -32.77
N LEU A 538 0.24 12.35 -31.59
CA LEU A 538 -0.69 13.02 -30.67
C LEU A 538 -0.72 14.51 -30.96
N HIS A 539 -1.88 15.02 -31.30
CA HIS A 539 -2.12 16.44 -31.59
C HIS A 539 -2.97 17.09 -30.53
N LEU A 540 -2.73 18.37 -30.30
CA LEU A 540 -3.59 19.20 -29.47
C LEU A 540 -5.01 19.21 -30.03
N ALA A 541 -5.99 18.92 -29.19
CA ALA A 541 -7.41 18.96 -29.56
C ALA A 541 -8.14 20.15 -28.97
N SER A 542 -8.09 20.35 -27.65
CA SER A 542 -8.74 21.46 -26.97
C SER A 542 -8.12 21.75 -25.60
N ASP A 543 -8.40 22.94 -25.08
CA ASP A 543 -8.15 23.29 -23.67
C ASP A 543 -9.19 22.54 -22.80
N ALA A 544 -8.74 21.79 -21.83
CA ALA A 544 -9.57 21.03 -20.90
C ALA A 544 -9.75 21.73 -19.53
N GLY A 545 -9.18 22.93 -19.37
CA GLY A 545 -9.26 23.73 -18.18
C GLY A 545 -8.20 23.37 -17.12
N ASP A 546 -8.50 23.64 -15.87
CA ASP A 546 -7.65 23.30 -14.73
C ASP A 546 -7.96 21.91 -14.16
N ALA A 547 -7.21 21.51 -13.16
CA ALA A 547 -7.43 20.21 -12.49
C ALA A 547 -8.81 20.11 -11.83
N THR A 548 -9.39 21.22 -11.37
CA THR A 548 -10.72 21.27 -10.74
C THR A 548 -11.79 20.87 -11.74
N ALA A 549 -11.73 21.46 -12.94
CA ALA A 549 -12.67 21.18 -14.03
C ALA A 549 -12.54 19.72 -14.53
N LEU A 550 -11.32 19.26 -14.76
CA LEU A 550 -11.08 17.92 -15.30
C LEU A 550 -11.48 16.81 -14.31
N LEU A 551 -11.17 17.00 -13.02
CA LEU A 551 -11.52 16.04 -11.97
C LEU A 551 -12.97 16.18 -11.48
N GLN A 552 -13.68 17.25 -11.87
CA GLN A 552 -15.06 17.54 -11.46
C GLN A 552 -15.25 17.56 -9.92
N LEU A 553 -14.29 18.10 -9.20
CA LEU A 553 -14.28 18.08 -7.73
C LEU A 553 -15.42 18.91 -7.10
N GLN A 554 -15.89 19.95 -7.79
CA GLN A 554 -17.03 20.75 -7.34
C GLN A 554 -18.33 19.93 -7.26
N GLN A 555 -18.51 18.97 -8.17
CA GLN A 555 -19.69 18.08 -8.14
C GLN A 555 -19.58 17.01 -7.06
N SER A 556 -18.37 16.60 -6.69
CA SER A 556 -18.18 15.58 -5.66
C SER A 556 -18.51 16.08 -4.25
N GLN A 557 -18.41 17.39 -3.98
CA GLN A 557 -18.83 17.96 -2.69
C GLN A 557 -20.36 17.92 -2.50
N GLN A 558 -21.14 18.11 -3.56
CA GLN A 558 -22.59 17.92 -3.52
C GLN A 558 -22.98 16.44 -3.31
N TRP A 559 -22.20 15.52 -3.84
CA TRP A 559 -22.39 14.09 -3.63
C TRP A 559 -22.07 13.65 -2.20
N SER A 560 -21.07 14.25 -1.57
CA SER A 560 -20.67 13.91 -0.21
C SER A 560 -21.71 14.34 0.83
N ASN A 561 -22.40 15.46 0.62
CA ASN A 561 -23.43 15.92 1.56
C ASN A 561 -24.77 15.18 1.46
N ASN A 562 -25.06 14.57 0.32
CA ASN A 562 -26.33 13.84 0.12
C ASN A 562 -26.18 12.30 0.22
N ASN A 563 -24.98 11.75 0.23
CA ASN A 563 -24.74 10.31 0.22
C ASN A 563 -23.68 9.88 1.24
N TYR A 564 -23.85 10.22 2.53
CA TYR A 564 -23.28 9.42 3.62
C TYR A 564 -23.93 8.03 3.72
N SER A 565 -24.88 7.74 2.87
CA SER A 565 -25.34 6.41 2.56
C SER A 565 -24.57 5.92 1.32
N TYR A 566 -23.29 5.60 1.45
CA TYR A 566 -22.75 4.46 0.73
C TYR A 566 -23.44 3.21 1.28
N GLY A 567 -24.75 3.28 1.30
CA GLY A 567 -25.59 2.11 1.31
C GLY A 567 -25.18 1.35 0.08
N TYR A 568 -24.39 0.33 0.30
CA TYR A 568 -24.25 -0.79 -0.59
C TYR A 568 -25.67 -1.19 -1.00
N ASP A 569 -26.16 -0.63 -2.10
CA ASP A 569 -27.36 -1.11 -2.77
C ASP A 569 -26.91 -2.20 -3.75
N PRO A 570 -26.98 -3.48 -3.33
CA PRO A 570 -26.56 -4.58 -4.17
C PRO A 570 -27.43 -4.74 -5.43
N TYR A 571 -28.57 -4.05 -5.48
CA TYR A 571 -29.59 -4.22 -6.54
C TYR A 571 -29.53 -3.19 -7.66
N ASN A 572 -28.89 -2.03 -7.45
CA ASN A 572 -28.92 -0.91 -8.42
C ASN A 572 -27.60 -0.66 -9.17
N GLN A 573 -26.59 -1.48 -8.97
CA GLN A 573 -25.32 -1.33 -9.66
C GLN A 573 -25.36 -2.00 -11.02
N LYS A 574 -25.47 -1.21 -12.09
CA LYS A 574 -25.18 -1.68 -13.45
C LYS A 574 -23.74 -2.20 -13.47
N SER A 575 -23.56 -3.40 -13.96
CA SER A 575 -22.24 -3.95 -14.21
C SER A 575 -21.47 -3.01 -15.15
N VAL A 576 -20.19 -2.74 -14.82
CA VAL A 576 -19.30 -1.93 -15.64
C VAL A 576 -18.87 -2.77 -16.84
N GLN A 577 -19.67 -2.77 -17.89
CA GLN A 577 -19.52 -3.71 -19.00
C GLN A 577 -18.75 -3.14 -20.19
N THR A 578 -18.75 -1.82 -20.38
CA THR A 578 -18.12 -1.23 -21.56
C THR A 578 -16.73 -0.64 -21.25
N PRO A 579 -15.78 -0.64 -22.19
CA PRO A 579 -14.50 0.05 -22.03
C PRO A 579 -14.66 1.52 -21.67
N LYS A 580 -15.68 2.18 -22.20
CA LYS A 580 -15.99 3.59 -21.90
C LYS A 580 -16.41 3.79 -20.45
N ASP A 581 -17.14 2.84 -19.86
CA ASP A 581 -17.53 2.92 -18.46
C ASP A 581 -16.31 2.73 -17.55
N ARG A 582 -15.41 1.82 -17.89
CA ARG A 582 -14.14 1.60 -17.19
C ARG A 582 -13.25 2.84 -17.22
N PHE A 583 -13.10 3.46 -18.40
CA PHE A 583 -12.37 4.72 -18.53
C PHE A 583 -12.94 5.80 -17.60
N THR A 584 -14.25 6.02 -17.65
CA THR A 584 -14.90 7.05 -16.83
C THR A 584 -14.73 6.81 -15.33
N LEU A 585 -14.78 5.55 -14.91
CA LEU A 585 -14.65 5.18 -13.49
C LEU A 585 -13.22 5.22 -12.97
N MET A 586 -12.22 4.88 -13.80
CA MET A 586 -10.85 4.70 -13.34
C MET A 586 -9.93 5.86 -13.68
N PHE A 587 -10.13 6.54 -14.81
CA PHE A 587 -9.24 7.61 -15.25
C PHE A 587 -9.14 8.76 -14.23
N ARG A 588 -10.28 9.31 -13.77
CA ARG A 588 -10.26 10.43 -12.82
C ARG A 588 -9.62 10.08 -11.47
N PRO A 589 -9.96 8.97 -10.83
CA PRO A 589 -9.27 8.53 -9.63
C PRO A 589 -7.76 8.34 -9.83
N LEU A 590 -7.32 7.71 -10.94
CA LEU A 590 -5.91 7.54 -11.25
C LEU A 590 -5.21 8.88 -11.47
N LEU A 591 -5.84 9.80 -12.21
CA LEU A 591 -5.32 11.14 -12.43
C LEU A 591 -5.20 11.91 -11.11
N SER A 592 -6.25 11.91 -10.30
CA SER A 592 -6.25 12.52 -8.97
C SER A 592 -5.13 11.97 -8.09
N ARG A 593 -4.95 10.65 -8.09
CA ARG A 593 -3.88 9.98 -7.36
C ARG A 593 -2.50 10.35 -7.87
N SER A 594 -2.32 10.45 -9.19
CA SER A 594 -1.05 10.85 -9.81
C SER A 594 -0.65 12.29 -9.47
N LEU A 595 -1.65 13.16 -9.33
CA LEU A 595 -1.51 14.57 -8.94
C LEU A 595 -1.44 14.75 -7.41
N ASN A 596 -1.77 13.70 -6.65
CA ASN A 596 -1.92 13.75 -5.20
C ASN A 596 -2.93 14.83 -4.73
N VAL A 597 -4.06 14.90 -5.44
CA VAL A 597 -5.14 15.86 -5.26
C VAL A 597 -6.39 15.12 -4.85
N GLY A 598 -6.95 15.44 -3.70
CA GLY A 598 -8.22 14.88 -3.20
C GLY A 598 -9.33 15.92 -3.09
N ARG A 599 -9.00 17.22 -3.18
CA ARG A 599 -9.93 18.32 -2.93
C ARG A 599 -9.79 19.43 -3.94
N GLU A 600 -10.87 20.23 -4.07
CA GLU A 600 -10.91 21.39 -4.97
C GLU A 600 -9.77 22.38 -4.71
N ARG A 601 -9.52 22.74 -3.44
CA ARG A 601 -8.41 23.65 -3.07
C ARG A 601 -7.05 23.11 -3.50
N GLU A 602 -6.82 21.83 -3.40
CA GLU A 602 -5.59 21.19 -3.85
C GLU A 602 -5.48 21.21 -5.38
N ALA A 603 -6.60 20.96 -6.08
CA ALA A 603 -6.65 21.00 -7.54
C ALA A 603 -6.35 22.38 -8.11
N GLN A 604 -6.82 23.45 -7.45
CA GLN A 604 -6.52 24.83 -7.84
C GLN A 604 -5.02 25.18 -7.73
N GLN A 605 -4.30 24.42 -6.92
CA GLN A 605 -2.86 24.65 -6.67
C GLN A 605 -1.96 23.76 -7.51
N VAL A 606 -2.55 22.93 -8.38
CA VAL A 606 -1.81 22.10 -9.33
C VAL A 606 -1.03 22.99 -10.27
N GLN A 607 0.31 22.89 -10.22
CA GLN A 607 1.19 23.65 -11.09
C GLN A 607 2.47 22.88 -11.40
N LEU A 608 2.77 22.71 -12.67
CA LEU A 608 4.06 22.19 -13.13
C LEU A 608 5.05 23.34 -13.34
N PRO A 609 6.35 23.05 -13.26
CA PRO A 609 7.38 23.97 -13.73
C PRO A 609 7.17 24.36 -15.21
N PRO A 610 7.52 25.61 -15.60
CA PRO A 610 7.23 26.11 -16.94
C PRO A 610 8.02 25.45 -18.07
N ASP A 611 9.07 24.73 -17.74
CA ASP A 611 9.98 24.05 -18.66
C ASP A 611 9.68 22.55 -18.84
N ILE A 612 8.59 22.05 -18.21
CA ILE A 612 8.17 20.65 -18.29
C ILE A 612 6.69 20.59 -18.69
N VAL A 613 6.36 19.70 -19.59
CA VAL A 613 4.99 19.23 -19.82
C VAL A 613 4.85 17.80 -19.31
N ARG A 614 3.70 17.49 -18.71
CA ARG A 614 3.37 16.14 -18.31
C ARG A 614 2.26 15.60 -19.18
N VAL A 615 2.53 14.50 -19.87
CA VAL A 615 1.55 13.80 -20.69
C VAL A 615 0.99 12.62 -19.92
N TYR A 616 -0.30 12.50 -19.95
CA TYR A 616 -1.08 11.41 -19.36
C TYR A 616 -1.64 10.53 -20.47
N LEU A 617 -1.10 9.32 -20.61
CA LEU A 617 -1.60 8.33 -21.55
C LEU A 617 -2.34 7.23 -20.80
N TYR A 618 -3.63 7.12 -21.05
CA TYR A 618 -4.43 6.04 -20.49
C TYR A 618 -4.56 4.90 -21.52
N ALA A 619 -4.13 3.73 -21.12
CA ALA A 619 -3.99 2.60 -22.03
C ALA A 619 -4.34 1.27 -21.35
N LYS A 620 -4.52 0.23 -22.14
CA LYS A 620 -4.57 -1.14 -21.64
C LYS A 620 -3.25 -1.51 -20.99
N MET A 621 -3.33 -2.25 -19.91
CA MET A 621 -2.16 -2.72 -19.17
C MET A 621 -1.41 -3.78 -20.00
N PRO A 622 -0.11 -3.60 -20.26
CA PRO A 622 0.68 -4.57 -20.98
C PRO A 622 1.01 -5.80 -20.13
N PRO A 623 1.34 -6.94 -20.75
CA PRO A 623 1.56 -8.22 -20.07
C PRO A 623 2.66 -8.19 -18.99
N GLU A 624 3.63 -7.30 -19.11
CA GLU A 624 4.75 -7.15 -18.17
C GLU A 624 4.31 -6.75 -16.77
N PHE A 625 3.12 -6.14 -16.65
CA PHE A 625 2.51 -5.77 -15.37
C PHE A 625 1.78 -6.92 -14.70
N ALA A 626 1.62 -8.04 -15.39
CA ALA A 626 0.82 -9.15 -14.92
C ALA A 626 1.42 -9.85 -13.69
N VAL A 627 0.53 -10.34 -12.84
CA VAL A 627 0.91 -11.22 -11.72
C VAL A 627 1.45 -12.54 -12.27
N GLN A 628 2.62 -12.94 -11.78
CA GLN A 628 3.24 -14.20 -12.16
C GLN A 628 2.66 -15.36 -11.36
N ASN A 629 1.52 -15.87 -11.77
CA ASN A 629 0.97 -17.09 -11.22
C ASN A 629 0.11 -17.79 -12.27
N ALA A 630 0.52 -18.99 -12.68
CA ALA A 630 -0.17 -19.78 -13.71
C ALA A 630 -1.61 -20.16 -13.34
N LYS A 631 -1.97 -20.15 -12.04
CA LYS A 631 -3.33 -20.44 -11.57
C LYS A 631 -4.28 -19.24 -11.72
N LEU A 632 -3.74 -18.04 -11.92
CA LEU A 632 -4.51 -16.82 -12.14
C LEU A 632 -4.70 -16.63 -13.64
N GLY A 633 -5.77 -17.21 -14.18
CA GLY A 633 -5.98 -17.36 -15.62
C GLY A 633 -6.03 -16.04 -16.41
N LYS A 634 -7.16 -15.34 -16.39
CA LYS A 634 -7.38 -14.10 -17.14
C LYS A 634 -6.88 -12.90 -16.34
N GLN A 635 -6.02 -12.08 -16.96
CA GLN A 635 -5.57 -10.83 -16.37
C GLN A 635 -5.92 -9.67 -17.29
N GLU A 636 -6.63 -8.69 -16.75
CA GLU A 636 -7.06 -7.48 -17.45
C GLU A 636 -6.75 -6.27 -16.60
N GLY A 637 -6.43 -5.16 -17.24
CA GLY A 637 -6.21 -3.92 -16.53
C GLY A 637 -5.95 -2.74 -17.43
N GLU A 638 -5.89 -1.58 -16.79
CA GLU A 638 -5.59 -0.30 -17.40
C GLU A 638 -4.42 0.37 -16.69
N VAL A 639 -3.67 1.17 -17.43
CA VAL A 639 -2.53 1.91 -16.92
C VAL A 639 -2.60 3.38 -17.34
N LEU A 640 -2.34 4.27 -16.39
CA LEU A 640 -2.12 5.68 -16.62
C LEU A 640 -0.61 5.95 -16.63
N TYR A 641 -0.04 6.14 -17.80
CA TYR A 641 1.34 6.59 -17.92
C TYR A 641 1.42 8.08 -17.64
N CYS A 642 2.33 8.48 -16.76
CA CYS A 642 2.63 9.88 -16.44
C CYS A 642 4.04 10.16 -16.94
N ILE A 643 4.18 10.88 -18.05
CA ILE A 643 5.44 11.08 -18.75
C ILE A 643 5.80 12.56 -18.74
N ASP A 644 6.90 12.89 -18.08
CA ASP A 644 7.43 14.25 -18.05
C ASP A 644 8.35 14.47 -19.25
N VAL A 645 8.06 15.49 -20.05
CA VAL A 645 8.81 15.86 -21.25
C VAL A 645 9.37 17.27 -21.07
N PRO A 646 10.70 17.47 -21.13
CA PRO A 646 11.28 18.78 -21.08
C PRO A 646 10.97 19.55 -22.37
N LEU A 647 10.58 20.84 -22.23
CA LEU A 647 10.30 21.73 -23.37
C LEU A 647 11.56 22.29 -24.02
N ARG A 648 12.69 22.23 -23.32
CA ARG A 648 13.99 22.62 -23.83
C ARG A 648 14.93 21.43 -23.67
N GLU A 649 15.65 21.10 -24.72
CA GLU A 649 16.78 20.20 -24.57
C GLU A 649 17.77 20.85 -23.59
N SER A 650 17.99 20.17 -22.45
CA SER A 650 19.10 20.55 -21.58
C SER A 650 20.38 20.52 -22.44
N PRO A 651 21.21 21.56 -22.45
CA PRO A 651 22.49 21.46 -23.12
C PRO A 651 23.19 20.21 -22.56
N SER A 652 23.52 19.28 -23.44
CA SER A 652 24.27 18.07 -23.08
C SER A 652 25.53 18.49 -22.33
N PRO A 653 25.88 17.83 -21.21
CA PRO A 653 27.01 18.15 -20.37
C PRO A 653 28.35 18.07 -21.11
#